data_adce71812dd5cf3b152c062929fc3f62
#
_entry.id   adce71812dd5cf3b152c062929fc3f62
#
_cell.length_a   1.000
_cell.length_b   1.000
_cell.length_c   1.000
_cell.angle_alpha   90.00
_cell.angle_beta   90.00
_cell.angle_gamma   90.00
#
_symmetry.space_group_name_H-M   'P 1'
#
loop_
_entity.id
_entity.type
_entity.pdbx_description
1 polymer ?
#
loop_
_entity_poly.entity_id
_entity_poly.type
_entity_poly.pdbx_seq_one_letter_code
_entity_poly.pdbx_strand_id
1 'polypeptide(L)'
;MDARPSRYHEVYARWQRDPQGFWGEAAADIDWFEKPKATFDPKAGIYGRWFPGGVCNTCFNAVDRHVNAGRGEQAALIYDSPLAGVKRTITYHRLLTETQVLGAVLRDLGVGEGDRVIIYMPMVPEAVIAMLACARIGAIHSVVFGGFAARELATRIDDAKPKVVLSASCGLEPGRIVHYKPLLDEAIALSQHKPDACLILQRPQVEASLVAGRDHDWAKTRDHALTHARSVYDCVPVAATDPLYILYTSGTTGQPKGVVRDNGGHMVALKWSMKNLYGVEPGETYWAASDIGWVVGHSYIIYAPLFHGCTSILYEGKPVGTPDAGAFWRVIAEHGVAALFTAPTAFRAIKKEDPDGKLLAQYDLAKFRTLFLAGERADPPTLEWAEKMLKVPVIDHWWQTETGWAIAGNPVGLGMLPIKHGSPTVAMPGYDVRIVDEASHEVAANKMGSIVVKLPLPPACLPTLWQADERMRESYLDEFPGYYKTADAGFKDEDGYIFVMSRTDDIINVAGHRLSTGGMEEVLASHPDVAECAVLGIKDELKGEVPCGFIVLKSGVNRPPTEIEKECIALIREKIGPVAAFKLAIAVARLPKTRSGKILRGTIKKIADGDRWTMPATIDDPVILDEIGSALKGKGLGAS
;
A
#
# COMPACT_ATOMS: atom_id res chain seq x y z
N MET A 1 -11.25 23.78 -14.28
CA MET A 1 -11.14 22.36 -14.76
C MET A 1 -12.04 22.20 -15.95
N ASP A 2 -11.50 21.68 -17.06
CA ASP A 2 -12.30 21.35 -18.23
C ASP A 2 -13.31 20.25 -17.86
N ALA A 3 -14.57 20.61 -17.82
CA ALA A 3 -15.68 19.68 -17.54
C ALA A 3 -15.94 18.80 -18.79
N ARG A 4 -14.96 18.00 -19.20
CA ARG A 4 -15.23 16.95 -20.19
C ARG A 4 -16.16 15.94 -19.55
N PRO A 5 -17.23 15.53 -20.23
CA PRO A 5 -18.11 14.48 -19.72
C PRO A 5 -17.29 13.20 -19.52
N SER A 6 -17.50 12.55 -18.37
CA SER A 6 -16.81 11.29 -18.07
C SER A 6 -17.15 10.20 -19.07
N ARG A 7 -16.12 9.51 -19.58
CA ARG A 7 -16.24 8.33 -20.42
C ARG A 7 -16.35 7.03 -19.62
N TYR A 8 -16.40 7.14 -18.30
CA TYR A 8 -16.37 5.96 -17.43
C TYR A 8 -17.45 4.94 -17.79
N HIS A 9 -18.71 5.36 -17.91
CA HIS A 9 -19.82 4.43 -18.17
C HIS A 9 -19.68 3.70 -19.52
N GLU A 10 -19.19 4.38 -20.55
CA GLU A 10 -18.89 3.78 -21.84
C GLU A 10 -17.80 2.71 -21.72
N VAL A 11 -16.70 3.07 -21.07
CA VAL A 11 -15.51 2.20 -20.91
C VAL A 11 -15.85 1.00 -20.02
N TYR A 12 -16.58 1.21 -18.92
CA TYR A 12 -17.00 0.13 -18.03
C TYR A 12 -17.97 -0.83 -18.72
N ALA A 13 -18.97 -0.32 -19.45
CA ALA A 13 -19.91 -1.15 -20.21
C ALA A 13 -19.21 -1.93 -21.34
N ARG A 14 -18.20 -1.35 -21.98
CA ARG A 14 -17.36 -2.05 -22.97
C ARG A 14 -16.62 -3.22 -22.33
N TRP A 15 -15.97 -2.99 -21.19
CA TRP A 15 -15.31 -4.05 -20.44
C TRP A 15 -16.30 -5.16 -20.05
N GLN A 16 -17.48 -4.82 -19.55
CA GLN A 16 -18.48 -5.83 -19.16
C GLN A 16 -18.94 -6.70 -20.33
N ARG A 17 -19.08 -6.13 -21.52
CA ARG A 17 -19.49 -6.89 -22.74
C ARG A 17 -18.41 -7.81 -23.28
N ASP A 18 -17.16 -7.36 -23.24
CA ASP A 18 -16.02 -8.09 -23.78
C ASP A 18 -14.76 -7.87 -22.92
N PRO A 19 -14.65 -8.55 -21.77
CA PRO A 19 -13.50 -8.41 -20.89
C PRO A 19 -12.17 -8.82 -21.55
N GLN A 20 -12.20 -9.84 -22.40
CA GLN A 20 -11.00 -10.32 -23.07
C GLN A 20 -10.54 -9.35 -24.17
N GLY A 21 -11.43 -8.85 -25.00
CA GLY A 21 -11.09 -7.82 -25.98
C GLY A 21 -10.60 -6.53 -25.33
N PHE A 22 -11.21 -6.12 -24.21
CA PHE A 22 -10.79 -4.95 -23.46
C PHE A 22 -9.34 -5.06 -22.94
N TRP A 23 -9.00 -6.16 -22.27
CA TRP A 23 -7.65 -6.36 -21.74
C TRP A 23 -6.64 -6.75 -22.82
N GLY A 24 -7.08 -7.40 -23.90
CA GLY A 24 -6.26 -7.65 -25.08
C GLY A 24 -5.80 -6.36 -25.77
N GLU A 25 -6.69 -5.35 -25.85
CA GLU A 25 -6.32 -4.03 -26.36
C GLU A 25 -5.37 -3.29 -25.41
N ALA A 26 -5.62 -3.32 -24.09
CA ALA A 26 -4.70 -2.75 -23.11
C ALA A 26 -3.31 -3.42 -23.16
N ALA A 27 -3.25 -4.72 -23.43
CA ALA A 27 -2.01 -5.46 -23.57
C ALA A 27 -1.18 -5.05 -24.81
N ALA A 28 -1.77 -4.38 -25.79
CA ALA A 28 -1.04 -3.85 -26.95
C ALA A 28 -0.06 -2.71 -26.57
N ASP A 29 -0.26 -2.08 -25.41
CA ASP A 29 0.64 -1.03 -24.89
C ASP A 29 1.91 -1.59 -24.21
N ILE A 30 2.04 -2.90 -24.07
CA ILE A 30 3.19 -3.59 -23.48
C ILE A 30 4.09 -4.12 -24.60
N ASP A 31 5.41 -4.05 -24.40
CA ASP A 31 6.39 -4.65 -25.29
C ASP A 31 6.55 -6.14 -24.92
N TRP A 32 5.98 -6.99 -25.76
CA TRP A 32 6.09 -8.44 -25.67
C TRP A 32 7.26 -8.94 -26.51
N PHE A 33 8.07 -9.85 -25.96
CA PHE A 33 9.04 -10.59 -26.78
C PHE A 33 8.34 -11.65 -27.64
N GLU A 34 7.30 -12.30 -27.07
CA GLU A 34 6.32 -13.10 -27.82
C GLU A 34 4.92 -12.70 -27.35
N LYS A 35 4.02 -12.41 -28.29
CA LYS A 35 2.65 -12.02 -27.93
C LYS A 35 1.90 -13.17 -27.27
N PRO A 36 1.00 -12.88 -26.32
CA PRO A 36 0.14 -13.89 -25.73
C PRO A 36 -0.65 -14.69 -26.77
N LYS A 37 -0.79 -15.99 -26.55
CA LYS A 37 -1.61 -16.87 -27.41
C LYS A 37 -3.10 -16.65 -27.22
N ALA A 38 -3.49 -16.19 -26.03
CA ALA A 38 -4.85 -15.80 -25.67
C ALA A 38 -4.80 -14.68 -24.63
N THR A 39 -5.85 -13.89 -24.54
CA THR A 39 -5.95 -12.86 -23.50
C THR A 39 -6.20 -13.48 -22.12
N PHE A 40 -7.03 -14.54 -22.07
CA PHE A 40 -7.39 -15.23 -20.82
C PHE A 40 -7.64 -16.72 -21.07
N ASP A 41 -7.12 -17.57 -20.17
CA ASP A 41 -7.44 -19.00 -20.12
C ASP A 41 -8.21 -19.31 -18.82
N PRO A 42 -9.53 -19.58 -18.91
CA PRO A 42 -10.37 -19.85 -17.72
C PRO A 42 -10.07 -21.19 -17.05
N LYS A 43 -9.32 -22.08 -17.70
CA LYS A 43 -9.00 -23.42 -17.17
C LYS A 43 -7.66 -23.46 -16.44
N ALA A 44 -6.83 -22.44 -16.58
CA ALA A 44 -5.51 -22.38 -15.97
C ALA A 44 -5.57 -21.79 -14.56
N GLY A 45 -4.78 -22.32 -13.64
CA GLY A 45 -4.70 -21.81 -12.25
C GLY A 45 -5.97 -22.00 -11.44
N ILE A 46 -6.17 -21.17 -10.42
CA ILE A 46 -7.27 -21.30 -9.45
C ILE A 46 -8.59 -20.72 -10.00
N TYR A 47 -8.53 -19.59 -10.69
CA TYR A 47 -9.70 -18.89 -11.24
C TYR A 47 -9.48 -18.36 -12.66
N GLY A 48 -8.55 -18.96 -13.42
CA GLY A 48 -8.09 -18.53 -14.73
C GLY A 48 -6.76 -17.78 -14.68
N ARG A 49 -6.13 -17.63 -15.85
CA ARG A 49 -4.86 -16.90 -16.00
C ARG A 49 -4.91 -15.94 -17.17
N TRP A 50 -4.39 -14.73 -16.96
CA TRP A 50 -4.26 -13.71 -18.00
C TRP A 50 -2.99 -13.89 -18.82
N PHE A 51 -3.08 -13.63 -20.11
CA PHE A 51 -2.00 -13.57 -21.10
C PHE A 51 -1.15 -14.85 -21.20
N PRO A 52 -1.77 -16.05 -21.23
CA PRO A 52 -1.02 -17.30 -21.34
C PRO A 52 -0.22 -17.37 -22.65
N GLY A 53 1.01 -17.87 -22.57
CA GLY A 53 1.93 -17.98 -23.69
C GLY A 53 2.57 -16.69 -24.15
N GLY A 54 2.28 -15.56 -23.47
CA GLY A 54 3.05 -14.33 -23.65
C GLY A 54 4.43 -14.46 -23.02
N VAL A 55 5.44 -13.89 -23.69
CA VAL A 55 6.81 -13.78 -23.18
C VAL A 55 7.20 -12.31 -23.09
N CYS A 56 7.72 -11.91 -21.95
CA CYS A 56 7.99 -10.51 -21.64
C CYS A 56 9.13 -10.35 -20.64
N ASN A 57 9.43 -9.12 -20.26
CA ASN A 57 10.25 -8.81 -19.09
C ASN A 57 9.77 -7.50 -18.47
N THR A 58 9.54 -7.51 -17.16
CA THR A 58 9.06 -6.35 -16.42
C THR A 58 10.08 -5.21 -16.39
N CYS A 59 11.39 -5.49 -16.22
CA CYS A 59 12.42 -4.46 -16.24
C CYS A 59 12.53 -3.81 -17.62
N PHE A 60 12.45 -4.59 -18.70
CA PHE A 60 12.45 -4.06 -20.07
C PHE A 60 11.35 -3.02 -20.27
N ASN A 61 10.13 -3.35 -19.86
CA ASN A 61 8.98 -2.45 -19.98
C ASN A 61 9.06 -1.24 -19.05
N ALA A 62 9.76 -1.34 -17.92
CA ALA A 62 9.93 -0.24 -16.97
C ALA A 62 11.08 0.71 -17.35
N VAL A 63 12.12 0.22 -18.02
CA VAL A 63 13.38 0.97 -18.20
C VAL A 63 13.83 0.97 -19.65
N ASP A 64 14.19 -0.19 -20.21
CA ASP A 64 14.86 -0.33 -21.52
C ASP A 64 14.05 0.30 -22.64
N ARG A 65 12.72 0.06 -22.69
CA ARG A 65 11.84 0.62 -23.72
C ARG A 65 11.91 2.14 -23.82
N HIS A 66 12.06 2.83 -22.67
CA HIS A 66 12.11 4.29 -22.64
C HIS A 66 13.45 4.82 -23.14
N VAL A 67 14.55 4.14 -22.80
CA VAL A 67 15.88 4.47 -23.34
C VAL A 67 15.89 4.23 -24.86
N ASN A 68 15.38 3.09 -25.32
CA ASN A 68 15.26 2.75 -26.74
C ASN A 68 14.37 3.73 -27.52
N ALA A 69 13.36 4.32 -26.86
CA ALA A 69 12.50 5.37 -27.42
C ALA A 69 13.11 6.78 -27.38
N GLY A 70 14.40 6.92 -27.04
CA GLY A 70 15.09 8.20 -26.98
C GLY A 70 14.82 9.03 -25.73
N ARG A 71 14.25 8.44 -24.68
CA ARG A 71 13.91 9.12 -23.42
C ARG A 71 14.93 8.86 -22.30
N GLY A 72 16.15 8.43 -22.67
CA GLY A 72 17.18 8.04 -21.71
C GLY A 72 17.56 9.14 -20.72
N GLU A 73 17.56 10.41 -21.14
CA GLU A 73 17.92 11.55 -20.29
C GLU A 73 16.76 12.08 -19.43
N GLN A 74 15.53 11.58 -19.62
CA GLN A 74 14.42 11.91 -18.76
C GLN A 74 14.66 11.33 -17.35
N ALA A 75 14.30 12.09 -16.31
CA ALA A 75 14.30 11.59 -14.95
C ALA A 75 13.34 10.40 -14.82
N ALA A 76 13.84 9.27 -14.35
CA ALA A 76 13.04 8.10 -13.97
C ALA A 76 12.68 8.16 -12.49
N LEU A 77 13.65 8.48 -11.63
CA LEU A 77 13.50 8.59 -10.19
C LEU A 77 14.11 9.89 -9.68
N ILE A 78 13.41 10.52 -8.73
CA ILE A 78 13.96 11.58 -7.90
C ILE A 78 14.01 11.04 -6.47
N TYR A 79 15.21 10.84 -5.95
CA TYR A 79 15.42 10.52 -4.55
C TYR A 79 15.54 11.81 -3.74
N ASP A 80 14.68 11.96 -2.76
CA ASP A 80 14.64 13.11 -1.85
C ASP A 80 14.64 12.60 -0.41
N SER A 81 15.75 12.77 0.29
CA SER A 81 15.92 12.37 1.69
C SER A 81 16.28 13.58 2.56
N PRO A 82 15.30 14.21 3.21
CA PRO A 82 15.60 15.23 4.22
C PRO A 82 16.33 14.66 5.43
N LEU A 83 16.18 13.36 5.71
CA LEU A 83 16.88 12.67 6.82
C LEU A 83 18.36 12.49 6.56
N ALA A 84 18.74 12.22 5.33
CA ALA A 84 20.16 12.10 4.92
C ALA A 84 20.73 13.41 4.39
N GLY A 85 19.90 14.43 4.16
CA GLY A 85 20.32 15.69 3.51
C GLY A 85 20.73 15.51 2.05
N VAL A 86 20.12 14.55 1.34
CA VAL A 86 20.52 14.15 -0.01
C VAL A 86 19.36 14.24 -0.97
N LYS A 87 19.61 14.79 -2.17
CA LYS A 87 18.71 14.74 -3.33
C LYS A 87 19.49 14.22 -4.53
N ARG A 88 18.93 13.26 -5.26
CA ARG A 88 19.53 12.72 -6.49
C ARG A 88 18.47 12.53 -7.56
N THR A 89 18.75 12.97 -8.78
CA THR A 89 17.96 12.63 -9.97
C THR A 89 18.64 11.48 -10.71
N ILE A 90 17.87 10.43 -10.99
CA ILE A 90 18.33 9.25 -11.72
C ILE A 90 17.56 9.20 -13.03
N THR A 91 18.26 9.35 -14.15
CA THR A 91 17.65 9.26 -15.48
C THR A 91 17.35 7.80 -15.84
N TYR A 92 16.49 7.58 -16.84
CA TYR A 92 16.22 6.23 -17.36
C TYR A 92 17.50 5.54 -17.84
N HIS A 93 18.43 6.29 -18.46
CA HIS A 93 19.73 5.74 -18.88
C HIS A 93 20.56 5.31 -17.67
N ARG A 94 20.62 6.14 -16.62
CA ARG A 94 21.34 5.76 -15.41
C ARG A 94 20.71 4.56 -14.72
N LEU A 95 19.37 4.52 -14.67
CA LEU A 95 18.64 3.40 -14.09
C LEU A 95 18.88 2.10 -14.87
N LEU A 96 18.90 2.16 -16.21
CA LEU A 96 19.29 1.04 -17.08
C LEU A 96 20.68 0.51 -16.71
N THR A 97 21.67 1.38 -16.66
CA THR A 97 23.05 0.98 -16.32
C THR A 97 23.13 0.30 -14.95
N GLU A 98 22.51 0.88 -13.93
CA GLU A 98 22.57 0.32 -12.58
C GLU A 98 21.85 -1.03 -12.47
N THR A 99 20.72 -1.19 -13.16
CA THR A 99 19.99 -2.46 -13.17
C THR A 99 20.74 -3.57 -13.93
N GLN A 100 21.44 -3.21 -14.99
CA GLN A 100 22.31 -4.13 -15.73
C GLN A 100 23.48 -4.61 -14.85
N VAL A 101 24.15 -3.67 -14.18
CA VAL A 101 25.29 -3.98 -13.30
C VAL A 101 24.85 -4.85 -12.12
N LEU A 102 23.76 -4.49 -11.45
CA LEU A 102 23.27 -5.29 -10.33
C LEU A 102 22.74 -6.66 -10.79
N GLY A 103 22.13 -6.74 -11.97
CA GLY A 103 21.76 -8.01 -12.59
C GLY A 103 22.97 -8.94 -12.77
N ALA A 104 24.10 -8.38 -13.23
CA ALA A 104 25.37 -9.11 -13.32
C ALA A 104 25.87 -9.59 -11.95
N VAL A 105 25.87 -8.70 -10.96
CA VAL A 105 26.25 -9.04 -9.57
C VAL A 105 25.41 -10.19 -9.03
N LEU A 106 24.09 -10.14 -9.20
CA LEU A 106 23.20 -11.21 -8.73
C LEU A 106 23.48 -12.54 -9.43
N ARG A 107 23.77 -12.51 -10.73
CA ARG A 107 24.19 -13.72 -11.49
C ARG A 107 25.51 -14.28 -10.98
N ASP A 108 26.48 -13.45 -10.67
CA ASP A 108 27.76 -13.86 -10.11
C ASP A 108 27.62 -14.46 -8.70
N LEU A 109 26.61 -13.98 -7.93
CA LEU A 109 26.21 -14.57 -6.65
C LEU A 109 25.31 -15.82 -6.81
N GLY A 110 25.14 -16.33 -8.04
CA GLY A 110 24.44 -17.57 -8.33
C GLY A 110 22.92 -17.46 -8.46
N VAL A 111 22.35 -16.25 -8.52
CA VAL A 111 20.90 -16.06 -8.71
C VAL A 111 20.53 -16.34 -10.16
N GLY A 112 19.60 -17.29 -10.36
CA GLY A 112 19.01 -17.66 -11.64
C GLY A 112 17.55 -17.23 -11.79
N GLU A 113 16.98 -17.61 -12.94
CA GLU A 113 15.54 -17.46 -13.19
C GLU A 113 14.73 -18.27 -12.18
N GLY A 114 13.67 -17.67 -11.62
CA GLY A 114 12.83 -18.31 -10.61
C GLY A 114 13.44 -18.38 -9.20
N ASP A 115 14.72 -18.05 -9.02
CA ASP A 115 15.31 -17.93 -7.68
C ASP A 115 14.73 -16.72 -6.93
N ARG A 116 14.64 -16.82 -5.60
CA ARG A 116 14.13 -15.73 -4.75
C ARG A 116 15.28 -14.91 -4.22
N VAL A 117 15.02 -13.59 -4.16
CA VAL A 117 15.89 -12.60 -3.55
C VAL A 117 15.07 -11.79 -2.56
N ILE A 118 15.50 -11.74 -1.31
CA ILE A 118 14.88 -10.84 -0.32
C ILE A 118 15.59 -9.49 -0.37
N ILE A 119 14.79 -8.42 -0.34
CA ILE A 119 15.24 -7.03 -0.27
C ILE A 119 14.76 -6.45 1.06
N TYR A 120 15.69 -6.30 2.01
CA TYR A 120 15.45 -5.73 3.33
C TYR A 120 16.24 -4.43 3.45
N MET A 121 15.71 -3.37 2.85
CA MET A 121 16.40 -2.09 2.66
C MET A 121 15.50 -0.91 3.00
N PRO A 122 16.08 0.25 3.38
CA PRO A 122 15.35 1.50 3.53
C PRO A 122 14.92 2.08 2.17
N MET A 123 14.24 3.24 2.21
CA MET A 123 13.80 3.98 1.03
C MET A 123 14.97 4.65 0.29
N VAL A 124 15.80 3.85 -0.35
CA VAL A 124 16.98 4.30 -1.11
C VAL A 124 16.91 3.82 -2.56
N PRO A 125 17.51 4.52 -3.52
CA PRO A 125 17.50 4.14 -4.94
C PRO A 125 18.00 2.72 -5.20
N GLU A 126 18.95 2.25 -4.41
CA GLU A 126 19.55 0.92 -4.52
C GLU A 126 18.49 -0.19 -4.29
N ALA A 127 17.47 0.07 -3.47
CA ALA A 127 16.36 -0.87 -3.28
C ALA A 127 15.47 -0.96 -4.54
N VAL A 128 15.21 0.16 -5.20
CA VAL A 128 14.48 0.19 -6.49
C VAL A 128 15.28 -0.52 -7.58
N ILE A 129 16.57 -0.25 -7.66
CA ILE A 129 17.49 -0.92 -8.59
C ILE A 129 17.49 -2.44 -8.33
N ALA A 130 17.45 -2.87 -7.07
CA ALA A 130 17.39 -4.28 -6.69
C ALA A 130 16.12 -4.97 -7.21
N MET A 131 14.95 -4.35 -7.06
CA MET A 131 13.69 -4.90 -7.56
C MET A 131 13.72 -5.05 -9.08
N LEU A 132 14.18 -4.03 -9.79
CA LEU A 132 14.28 -4.03 -11.25
C LEU A 132 15.35 -5.01 -11.76
N ALA A 133 16.48 -5.13 -11.06
CA ALA A 133 17.53 -6.09 -11.43
C ALA A 133 17.09 -7.53 -11.26
N CYS A 134 16.33 -7.85 -10.20
CA CYS A 134 15.68 -9.16 -10.05
C CYS A 134 14.73 -9.45 -11.23
N ALA A 135 13.86 -8.50 -11.56
CA ALA A 135 12.96 -8.63 -12.71
C ALA A 135 13.73 -8.81 -14.03
N ARG A 136 14.85 -8.09 -14.19
CA ARG A 136 15.71 -8.16 -15.38
C ARG A 136 16.22 -9.56 -15.65
N ILE A 137 16.67 -10.27 -14.61
CA ILE A 137 17.26 -11.60 -14.72
C ILE A 137 16.25 -12.75 -14.51
N GLY A 138 14.95 -12.44 -14.41
CA GLY A 138 13.90 -13.45 -14.20
C GLY A 138 13.85 -14.01 -12.78
N ALA A 139 14.50 -13.36 -11.80
CA ALA A 139 14.42 -13.73 -10.40
C ALA A 139 13.18 -13.14 -9.73
N ILE A 140 12.69 -13.79 -8.68
CA ILE A 140 11.52 -13.40 -7.92
C ILE A 140 11.96 -12.60 -6.70
N HIS A 141 11.63 -11.31 -6.63
CA HIS A 141 11.97 -10.52 -5.45
C HIS A 141 10.88 -10.58 -4.36
N SER A 142 11.31 -10.45 -3.12
CA SER A 142 10.42 -10.26 -1.98
C SER A 142 10.96 -9.11 -1.12
N VAL A 143 10.27 -7.98 -1.16
CA VAL A 143 10.64 -6.82 -0.35
C VAL A 143 10.06 -6.97 1.03
N VAL A 144 10.92 -6.89 2.04
CA VAL A 144 10.55 -6.90 3.45
C VAL A 144 10.71 -5.49 3.99
N PHE A 145 9.65 -4.97 4.62
CA PHE A 145 9.68 -3.64 5.21
C PHE A 145 10.86 -3.49 6.18
N GLY A 146 11.70 -2.49 5.94
CA GLY A 146 12.98 -2.29 6.64
C GLY A 146 12.90 -1.98 8.12
N GLY A 147 11.70 -1.84 8.63
CA GLY A 147 11.45 -1.68 10.06
C GLY A 147 11.01 -2.94 10.78
N PHE A 148 10.91 -4.09 10.10
CA PHE A 148 10.52 -5.33 10.77
C PHE A 148 11.61 -5.88 11.69
N ALA A 149 11.18 -6.47 12.82
CA ALA A 149 12.04 -7.18 13.73
C ALA A 149 12.65 -8.43 13.08
N ALA A 150 13.76 -8.90 13.63
CA ALA A 150 14.50 -10.05 13.11
C ALA A 150 13.63 -11.31 12.92
N ARG A 151 12.70 -11.59 13.83
CA ARG A 151 11.79 -12.75 13.75
C ARG A 151 10.88 -12.69 12.52
N GLU A 152 10.38 -11.50 12.17
CA GLU A 152 9.52 -11.32 11.01
C GLU A 152 10.30 -11.52 9.70
N LEU A 153 11.53 -11.05 9.65
CA LEU A 153 12.42 -11.30 8.53
C LEU A 153 12.77 -12.79 8.43
N ALA A 154 13.06 -13.46 9.56
CA ALA A 154 13.36 -14.90 9.60
C ALA A 154 12.20 -15.74 9.04
N THR A 155 10.96 -15.43 9.42
CA THR A 155 9.78 -16.14 8.90
C THR A 155 9.68 -16.04 7.37
N ARG A 156 10.02 -14.87 6.79
CA ARG A 156 9.99 -14.66 5.34
C ARG A 156 11.17 -15.33 4.65
N ILE A 157 12.33 -15.39 5.29
CA ILE A 157 13.49 -16.16 4.81
C ILE A 157 13.14 -17.65 4.73
N ASP A 158 12.47 -18.19 5.73
CA ASP A 158 12.09 -19.60 5.77
C ASP A 158 11.03 -19.96 4.73
N ASP A 159 10.09 -19.07 4.46
CA ASP A 159 9.01 -19.30 3.49
C ASP A 159 9.48 -19.09 2.05
N ALA A 160 10.12 -17.95 1.76
CA ALA A 160 10.59 -17.62 0.41
C ALA A 160 11.85 -18.43 0.01
N LYS A 161 12.65 -18.85 0.97
CA LYS A 161 13.95 -19.53 0.77
C LYS A 161 14.83 -18.78 -0.24
N PRO A 162 15.22 -17.52 0.06
CA PRO A 162 16.00 -16.70 -0.84
C PRO A 162 17.42 -17.24 -1.00
N LYS A 163 17.96 -17.12 -2.20
CA LYS A 163 19.38 -17.38 -2.47
C LYS A 163 20.26 -16.28 -1.95
N VAL A 164 19.84 -15.03 -2.17
CA VAL A 164 20.55 -13.82 -1.76
C VAL A 164 19.61 -12.90 -0.99
N VAL A 165 20.15 -12.21 0.02
CA VAL A 165 19.48 -11.12 0.73
C VAL A 165 20.23 -9.81 0.45
N LEU A 166 19.52 -8.80 -0.02
CA LEU A 166 20.02 -7.44 -0.19
C LEU A 166 19.59 -6.61 1.00
N SER A 167 20.54 -5.93 1.64
CA SER A 167 20.25 -5.10 2.80
C SER A 167 21.14 -3.85 2.85
N ALA A 168 20.98 -3.06 3.90
CA ALA A 168 21.80 -1.88 4.16
C ALA A 168 22.38 -1.93 5.58
N SER A 169 23.38 -1.10 5.83
CA SER A 169 23.98 -0.94 7.18
C SER A 169 22.96 -0.33 8.13
N CYS A 170 22.17 0.64 7.68
CA CYS A 170 21.16 1.31 8.50
C CYS A 170 20.01 1.92 7.66
N GLY A 171 18.90 2.16 8.33
CA GLY A 171 17.82 3.06 7.93
C GLY A 171 17.82 4.33 8.78
N LEU A 172 17.19 5.41 8.28
CA LEU A 172 17.08 6.68 8.98
C LEU A 172 15.62 6.96 9.33
N GLU A 173 15.38 7.37 10.55
CA GLU A 173 14.11 7.88 11.04
C GLU A 173 14.33 9.22 11.77
N PRO A 174 13.29 10.06 11.94
CA PRO A 174 13.45 11.29 12.70
C PRO A 174 14.04 11.02 14.08
N GLY A 175 15.22 11.60 14.36
CA GLY A 175 15.89 11.51 15.65
C GLY A 175 16.54 10.17 15.99
N ARG A 176 16.53 9.16 15.09
CA ARG A 176 17.20 7.88 15.35
C ARG A 176 17.73 7.19 14.08
N ILE A 177 18.74 6.35 14.29
CA ILE A 177 19.27 5.44 13.27
C ILE A 177 18.79 4.02 13.61
N VAL A 178 18.26 3.32 12.60
CA VAL A 178 17.87 1.90 12.71
C VAL A 178 18.98 1.05 12.13
N HIS A 179 19.65 0.25 12.94
CA HIS A 179 20.71 -0.65 12.49
C HIS A 179 20.12 -1.89 11.84
N TYR A 180 20.21 -2.02 10.51
CA TYR A 180 19.63 -3.15 9.76
C TYR A 180 20.51 -4.39 9.83
N LYS A 181 21.82 -4.24 9.80
CA LYS A 181 22.74 -5.39 9.76
C LYS A 181 22.61 -6.32 10.97
N PRO A 182 22.53 -5.83 12.23
CA PRO A 182 22.29 -6.69 13.39
C PRO A 182 20.94 -7.44 13.31
N LEU A 183 19.89 -6.78 12.81
CA LEU A 183 18.57 -7.42 12.62
C LEU A 183 18.63 -8.51 11.54
N LEU A 184 19.36 -8.28 10.46
CA LEU A 184 19.59 -9.28 9.42
C LEU A 184 20.35 -10.48 9.96
N ASP A 185 21.44 -10.25 10.69
CA ASP A 185 22.25 -11.33 11.27
C ASP A 185 21.44 -12.19 12.24
N GLU A 186 20.66 -11.56 13.11
CA GLU A 186 19.74 -12.25 14.02
C GLU A 186 18.68 -13.03 13.25
N ALA A 187 18.08 -12.44 12.21
CA ALA A 187 17.09 -13.11 11.38
C ALA A 187 17.65 -14.36 10.71
N ILE A 188 18.87 -14.27 10.14
CA ILE A 188 19.55 -15.42 9.54
C ILE A 188 19.90 -16.49 10.60
N ALA A 189 20.27 -16.07 11.80
CA ALA A 189 20.52 -17.01 12.90
C ALA A 189 19.25 -17.77 13.29
N LEU A 190 18.11 -17.07 13.38
CA LEU A 190 16.80 -17.63 13.76
C LEU A 190 16.18 -18.51 12.65
N SER A 191 16.42 -18.21 11.39
CA SER A 191 15.82 -18.94 10.26
C SER A 191 16.43 -20.34 10.09
N GLN A 192 15.61 -21.28 9.58
CA GLN A 192 16.07 -22.62 9.18
C GLN A 192 16.83 -22.57 7.85
N HIS A 193 16.28 -21.85 6.88
CA HIS A 193 16.94 -21.59 5.61
C HIS A 193 18.04 -20.54 5.78
N LYS A 194 19.20 -20.79 5.15
CA LYS A 194 20.32 -19.84 5.14
C LYS A 194 20.53 -19.34 3.72
N PRO A 195 20.50 -18.01 3.46
CA PRO A 195 20.87 -17.49 2.16
C PRO A 195 22.34 -17.76 1.86
N ASP A 196 22.67 -17.99 0.59
CA ASP A 196 24.05 -18.26 0.15
C ASP A 196 24.93 -17.02 0.31
N ALA A 197 24.38 -15.82 0.09
CA ALA A 197 25.09 -14.55 0.22
C ALA A 197 24.17 -13.41 0.66
N CYS A 198 24.80 -12.38 1.23
CA CYS A 198 24.17 -11.08 1.50
C CYS A 198 24.95 -9.96 0.81
N LEU A 199 24.25 -9.02 0.17
CA LEU A 199 24.85 -7.81 -0.39
C LEU A 199 24.44 -6.60 0.46
N ILE A 200 25.41 -5.91 1.05
CA ILE A 200 25.18 -4.88 2.07
C ILE A 200 25.56 -3.51 1.54
N LEU A 201 24.59 -2.61 1.45
CA LEU A 201 24.79 -1.21 1.16
C LEU A 201 25.31 -0.50 2.43
N GLN A 202 26.56 -0.05 2.42
CA GLN A 202 27.10 0.79 3.48
C GLN A 202 26.58 2.22 3.34
N ARG A 203 25.92 2.71 4.38
CA ARG A 203 25.46 4.11 4.43
C ARG A 203 26.42 4.95 5.27
N PRO A 204 26.64 6.24 4.90
CA PRO A 204 27.62 7.09 5.60
C PRO A 204 27.38 7.27 7.10
N GLN A 205 26.11 7.10 7.53
CA GLN A 205 25.72 7.29 8.92
C GLN A 205 26.20 6.17 9.84
N VAL A 206 26.34 4.95 9.32
CA VAL A 206 26.81 3.77 10.06
C VAL A 206 27.49 2.81 9.11
N GLU A 207 28.70 2.41 9.42
CA GLU A 207 29.38 1.30 8.76
C GLU A 207 29.08 0.01 9.52
N ALA A 208 28.58 -1.00 8.80
CA ALA A 208 28.28 -2.30 9.35
C ALA A 208 29.44 -3.28 9.14
N SER A 209 29.72 -4.11 10.15
CA SER A 209 30.67 -5.21 10.01
C SER A 209 30.10 -6.29 9.10
N LEU A 210 30.93 -6.79 8.17
CA LEU A 210 30.57 -7.84 7.22
C LEU A 210 31.07 -9.20 7.71
N VAL A 211 30.22 -10.21 7.59
CA VAL A 211 30.55 -11.61 7.90
C VAL A 211 31.31 -12.21 6.72
N ALA A 212 32.56 -12.59 6.93
CA ALA A 212 33.40 -13.18 5.88
C ALA A 212 32.79 -14.44 5.28
N GLY A 213 32.84 -14.56 3.96
CA GLY A 213 32.32 -15.72 3.21
C GLY A 213 30.81 -15.66 2.95
N ARG A 214 30.06 -14.73 3.56
CA ARG A 214 28.62 -14.54 3.33
C ARG A 214 28.29 -13.14 2.82
N ASP A 215 28.87 -12.11 3.45
CA ASP A 215 28.49 -10.73 3.19
C ASP A 215 29.44 -10.07 2.20
N HIS A 216 28.85 -9.38 1.22
CA HIS A 216 29.55 -8.61 0.19
C HIS A 216 29.22 -7.12 0.35
N ASP A 217 30.22 -6.27 0.22
CA ASP A 217 30.02 -4.83 0.18
C ASP A 217 29.42 -4.41 -1.17
N TRP A 218 28.31 -3.70 -1.15
CA TRP A 218 27.59 -3.27 -2.36
C TRP A 218 28.47 -2.48 -3.32
N ALA A 219 29.14 -1.45 -2.82
CA ALA A 219 29.94 -0.56 -3.66
C ALA A 219 31.13 -1.30 -4.29
N LYS A 220 31.87 -2.08 -3.49
CA LYS A 220 33.02 -2.85 -3.97
C LYS A 220 32.61 -3.89 -5.01
N THR A 221 31.50 -4.59 -4.77
CA THR A 221 31.00 -5.63 -5.69
C THR A 221 30.52 -5.01 -7.00
N ARG A 222 29.80 -3.86 -6.91
CA ARG A 222 29.37 -3.08 -8.08
C ARG A 222 30.56 -2.60 -8.90
N ASP A 223 31.58 -2.00 -8.26
CA ASP A 223 32.75 -1.47 -8.95
C ASP A 223 33.57 -2.61 -9.59
N HIS A 224 33.65 -3.77 -8.92
CA HIS A 224 34.24 -4.96 -9.51
C HIS A 224 33.50 -5.40 -10.78
N ALA A 225 32.17 -5.47 -10.74
CA ALA A 225 31.34 -5.82 -11.89
C ALA A 225 31.53 -4.85 -13.06
N LEU A 226 31.65 -3.53 -12.80
CA LEU A 226 31.89 -2.53 -13.83
C LEU A 226 33.25 -2.66 -14.52
N THR A 227 34.30 -3.07 -13.78
CA THR A 227 35.67 -3.18 -14.31
C THR A 227 35.95 -4.52 -14.98
N HIS A 228 35.22 -5.56 -14.57
CA HIS A 228 35.40 -6.92 -15.08
C HIS A 228 34.23 -7.38 -15.93
N ALA A 229 33.38 -6.44 -16.38
CA ALA A 229 32.10 -6.72 -17.01
C ALA A 229 32.20 -7.74 -18.14
N ARG A 230 31.87 -8.96 -17.83
CA ARG A 230 31.24 -9.86 -18.78
C ARG A 230 29.81 -9.35 -18.95
N SER A 231 29.69 -8.41 -19.88
CA SER A 231 28.41 -8.05 -20.49
C SER A 231 27.37 -7.33 -19.62
N VAL A 232 26.88 -6.32 -20.17
CA VAL A 232 25.53 -5.80 -20.11
C VAL A 232 24.57 -6.98 -20.27
N TYR A 233 23.89 -7.38 -19.19
CA TYR A 233 22.87 -8.44 -19.32
C TYR A 233 21.62 -7.85 -19.94
N ASP A 234 21.20 -8.43 -21.06
CA ASP A 234 19.87 -8.22 -21.62
C ASP A 234 18.80 -8.76 -20.69
N CYS A 235 17.57 -8.26 -20.83
CA CYS A 235 16.46 -8.76 -20.07
C CYS A 235 16.17 -10.23 -20.43
N VAL A 236 16.11 -11.09 -19.43
CA VAL A 236 15.76 -12.51 -19.61
C VAL A 236 14.28 -12.61 -20.00
N PRO A 237 13.95 -13.29 -21.12
CA PRO A 237 12.57 -13.60 -21.46
C PRO A 237 11.93 -14.49 -20.39
N VAL A 238 10.79 -14.05 -19.84
CA VAL A 238 10.00 -14.83 -18.88
C VAL A 238 8.56 -14.97 -19.36
N ALA A 239 7.87 -16.03 -18.94
CA ALA A 239 6.45 -16.14 -19.25
C ALA A 239 5.64 -15.04 -18.54
N ALA A 240 4.62 -14.52 -19.21
CA ALA A 240 3.71 -13.53 -18.63
C ALA A 240 3.09 -14.01 -17.30
N THR A 241 2.92 -15.30 -17.15
CA THR A 241 2.33 -15.96 -15.99
C THR A 241 3.34 -16.33 -14.90
N ASP A 242 4.64 -16.12 -15.13
CA ASP A 242 5.67 -16.39 -14.12
C ASP A 242 5.62 -15.34 -13.00
N PRO A 243 5.93 -15.74 -11.76
CA PRO A 243 5.98 -14.83 -10.63
C PRO A 243 7.06 -13.74 -10.82
N LEU A 244 6.67 -12.49 -10.58
CA LEU A 244 7.55 -11.33 -10.50
C LEU A 244 8.03 -11.12 -9.07
N TYR A 245 7.08 -11.16 -8.12
CA TYR A 245 7.39 -10.95 -6.71
C TYR A 245 6.46 -11.70 -5.76
N ILE A 246 6.93 -11.83 -4.52
CA ILE A 246 6.15 -12.30 -3.38
C ILE A 246 6.08 -11.17 -2.37
N LEU A 247 4.87 -10.71 -2.04
CA LEU A 247 4.67 -9.69 -1.01
C LEU A 247 3.87 -10.26 0.16
N TYR A 248 4.49 -10.30 1.32
CA TYR A 248 3.90 -10.89 2.52
C TYR A 248 2.95 -9.91 3.22
N THR A 249 1.73 -10.37 3.48
CA THR A 249 0.75 -9.67 4.30
C THR A 249 0.58 -10.35 5.66
N SER A 250 0.12 -9.60 6.66
CA SER A 250 -0.25 -10.16 7.96
C SER A 250 -1.47 -11.08 7.79
N GLY A 251 -1.31 -12.36 8.11
CA GLY A 251 -2.43 -13.30 8.16
C GLY A 251 -3.20 -13.19 9.47
N THR A 252 -4.51 -13.38 9.45
CA THR A 252 -5.35 -13.48 10.66
C THR A 252 -4.97 -14.65 11.57
N THR A 253 -4.32 -15.68 11.00
CA THR A 253 -3.84 -16.89 11.70
C THR A 253 -2.41 -16.76 12.26
N GLY A 254 -1.80 -15.58 12.20
CA GLY A 254 -0.44 -15.33 12.70
C GLY A 254 0.69 -15.72 11.71
N GLN A 255 0.40 -16.51 10.68
CA GLN A 255 1.36 -16.81 9.61
C GLN A 255 1.16 -15.84 8.44
N PRO A 256 2.22 -15.18 7.94
CA PRO A 256 2.10 -14.28 6.80
C PRO A 256 1.64 -15.02 5.54
N LYS A 257 0.90 -14.32 4.68
CA LYS A 257 0.47 -14.78 3.36
C LYS A 257 1.38 -14.19 2.30
N GLY A 258 2.07 -15.01 1.54
CA GLY A 258 2.90 -14.58 0.42
C GLY A 258 2.06 -14.33 -0.83
N VAL A 259 1.62 -13.10 -1.04
CA VAL A 259 0.87 -12.71 -2.24
C VAL A 259 1.78 -12.76 -3.44
N VAL A 260 1.48 -13.61 -4.41
CA VAL A 260 2.21 -13.70 -5.67
C VAL A 260 1.69 -12.67 -6.67
N ARG A 261 2.60 -12.09 -7.44
CA ARG A 261 2.26 -11.23 -8.58
C ARG A 261 2.95 -11.75 -9.83
N ASP A 262 2.21 -11.89 -10.92
CA ASP A 262 2.78 -12.28 -12.21
C ASP A 262 3.39 -11.10 -12.99
N ASN A 263 4.14 -11.38 -14.05
CA ASN A 263 4.76 -10.36 -14.88
C ASN A 263 3.76 -9.68 -15.82
N GLY A 264 3.06 -10.43 -16.66
CA GLY A 264 2.28 -9.87 -17.76
C GLY A 264 1.04 -9.12 -17.32
N GLY A 265 0.20 -9.75 -16.49
CA GLY A 265 -1.02 -9.13 -15.98
C GLY A 265 -0.75 -7.85 -15.20
N HIS A 266 0.30 -7.87 -14.40
CA HIS A 266 0.76 -6.73 -13.61
C HIS A 266 1.12 -5.53 -14.49
N MET A 267 1.92 -5.72 -15.54
CA MET A 267 2.30 -4.64 -16.45
C MET A 267 1.10 -4.02 -17.14
N VAL A 268 0.21 -4.85 -17.67
CA VAL A 268 -0.95 -4.39 -18.44
C VAL A 268 -1.88 -3.52 -17.60
N ALA A 269 -2.31 -4.02 -16.43
CA ALA A 269 -3.26 -3.30 -15.60
C ALA A 269 -2.65 -2.04 -14.98
N LEU A 270 -1.40 -2.09 -14.50
CA LEU A 270 -0.77 -0.92 -13.90
C LEU A 270 -0.54 0.19 -14.91
N LYS A 271 -0.06 -0.12 -16.11
CA LYS A 271 0.10 0.88 -17.17
C LYS A 271 -1.23 1.50 -17.57
N TRP A 272 -2.29 0.68 -17.70
CA TRP A 272 -3.64 1.16 -17.95
C TRP A 272 -4.13 2.12 -16.86
N SER A 273 -3.86 1.80 -15.59
CA SER A 273 -4.32 2.60 -14.44
C SER A 273 -3.68 3.99 -14.38
N MET A 274 -2.40 4.13 -14.74
CA MET A 274 -1.72 5.44 -14.73
C MET A 274 -2.42 6.45 -15.64
N LYS A 275 -2.78 6.03 -16.84
CA LYS A 275 -3.48 6.87 -17.83
C LYS A 275 -4.93 7.12 -17.43
N ASN A 276 -5.66 6.07 -17.08
CA ASN A 276 -7.12 6.11 -17.02
C ASN A 276 -7.67 6.42 -15.63
N LEU A 277 -7.00 5.96 -14.57
CA LEU A 277 -7.39 6.27 -13.20
C LEU A 277 -6.70 7.55 -12.71
N TYR A 278 -5.36 7.60 -12.77
CA TYR A 278 -4.62 8.73 -12.20
C TYR A 278 -4.54 9.95 -13.13
N GLY A 279 -4.76 9.78 -14.43
CA GLY A 279 -4.74 10.88 -15.40
C GLY A 279 -3.39 11.57 -15.51
N VAL A 280 -2.31 10.80 -15.38
CA VAL A 280 -0.92 11.28 -15.49
C VAL A 280 -0.37 10.90 -16.84
N GLU A 281 0.37 11.80 -17.47
CA GLU A 281 0.95 11.60 -18.79
C GLU A 281 2.45 11.22 -18.69
N PRO A 282 2.99 10.51 -19.69
CA PRO A 282 4.43 10.24 -19.76
C PRO A 282 5.27 11.53 -19.67
N GLY A 283 6.32 11.52 -18.83
CA GLY A 283 7.17 12.69 -18.59
C GLY A 283 6.73 13.55 -17.40
N GLU A 284 5.51 13.40 -16.90
CA GLU A 284 5.09 14.09 -15.69
C GLU A 284 5.67 13.43 -14.42
N THR A 285 5.78 14.22 -13.37
CA THR A 285 6.20 13.72 -12.06
C THR A 285 4.99 13.24 -11.27
N TYR A 286 5.02 11.98 -10.88
CA TYR A 286 4.04 11.31 -10.03
C TYR A 286 4.68 10.92 -8.70
N TRP A 287 3.95 11.09 -7.60
CA TRP A 287 4.45 10.74 -6.29
C TRP A 287 3.47 9.87 -5.51
N ALA A 288 3.88 8.65 -5.16
CA ALA A 288 3.24 7.87 -4.12
C ALA A 288 4.08 7.99 -2.85
N ALA A 289 3.56 8.74 -1.86
CA ALA A 289 4.22 8.92 -0.57
C ALA A 289 3.92 7.73 0.35
N SER A 290 4.64 6.65 0.13
CA SER A 290 4.53 5.37 0.83
C SER A 290 5.91 4.71 0.91
N ASP A 291 5.96 3.43 1.27
CA ASP A 291 7.20 2.64 1.38
C ASP A 291 7.18 1.47 0.39
N ILE A 292 8.37 1.13 -0.14
CA ILE A 292 8.54 0.03 -1.08
C ILE A 292 8.22 -1.35 -0.48
N GLY A 293 8.23 -1.47 0.83
CA GLY A 293 7.83 -2.68 1.56
C GLY A 293 6.33 -2.98 1.51
N TRP A 294 5.52 -2.08 0.94
CA TRP A 294 4.07 -2.23 0.78
C TRP A 294 3.67 -2.33 -0.69
N VAL A 295 2.45 -2.80 -0.94
CA VAL A 295 1.93 -2.92 -2.31
C VAL A 295 1.87 -1.56 -3.04
N VAL A 296 1.62 -0.47 -2.32
CA VAL A 296 1.66 0.89 -2.89
C VAL A 296 3.05 1.20 -3.45
N GLY A 297 4.09 0.83 -2.73
CA GLY A 297 5.47 1.03 -3.17
C GLY A 297 5.80 0.22 -4.43
N HIS A 298 5.41 -1.05 -4.47
CA HIS A 298 5.58 -1.89 -5.66
C HIS A 298 4.82 -1.30 -6.85
N SER A 299 3.52 -1.12 -6.70
CA SER A 299 2.66 -0.70 -7.81
C SER A 299 2.90 0.74 -8.24
N TYR A 300 3.03 1.70 -7.30
CA TYR A 300 2.90 3.12 -7.62
C TYR A 300 4.09 4.00 -7.21
N ILE A 301 5.09 3.48 -6.49
CA ILE A 301 6.40 4.16 -6.44
C ILE A 301 7.24 3.68 -7.62
N ILE A 302 7.19 2.38 -7.96
CA ILE A 302 8.14 1.79 -8.89
C ILE A 302 7.48 1.43 -10.22
N TYR A 303 6.65 0.39 -10.26
CA TYR A 303 6.29 -0.25 -11.52
C TYR A 303 5.37 0.58 -12.40
N ALA A 304 4.22 1.03 -11.93
CA ALA A 304 3.26 1.76 -12.75
C ALA A 304 3.79 3.07 -13.33
N PRO A 305 4.43 3.96 -12.54
CA PRO A 305 5.02 5.18 -13.09
C PRO A 305 6.08 4.90 -14.14
N LEU A 306 6.95 3.91 -13.90
CA LEU A 306 8.00 3.54 -14.85
C LEU A 306 7.43 2.90 -16.11
N PHE A 307 6.43 1.99 -16.03
CA PHE A 307 5.76 1.46 -17.23
C PHE A 307 5.14 2.56 -18.09
N HIS A 308 4.61 3.59 -17.45
CA HIS A 308 3.98 4.71 -18.16
C HIS A 308 4.98 5.76 -18.65
N GLY A 309 6.24 5.69 -18.20
CA GLY A 309 7.29 6.64 -18.56
C GLY A 309 7.20 7.96 -17.82
N CYS A 310 6.68 7.94 -16.60
CA CYS A 310 6.68 9.08 -15.68
C CYS A 310 8.03 9.23 -14.97
N THR A 311 8.18 10.34 -14.25
CA THR A 311 9.18 10.51 -13.20
C THR A 311 8.54 10.16 -11.87
N SER A 312 9.10 9.21 -11.11
CA SER A 312 8.63 8.84 -9.78
C SER A 312 9.50 9.44 -8.68
N ILE A 313 8.89 9.77 -7.55
CA ILE A 313 9.62 10.26 -6.38
C ILE A 313 9.80 9.14 -5.37
N LEU A 314 11.05 8.96 -4.93
CA LEU A 314 11.44 8.11 -3.81
C LEU A 314 11.78 9.01 -2.63
N TYR A 315 10.88 9.10 -1.66
CA TYR A 315 10.97 10.02 -0.53
C TYR A 315 11.36 9.28 0.75
N GLU A 316 12.53 9.61 1.30
CA GLU A 316 12.97 9.11 2.61
C GLU A 316 12.74 10.20 3.68
N GLY A 317 11.50 10.34 4.10
CA GLY A 317 11.04 11.31 5.07
C GLY A 317 9.65 10.97 5.62
N LYS A 318 9.09 11.88 6.39
CA LYS A 318 7.76 11.76 6.98
C LYS A 318 6.89 12.95 6.56
N PRO A 319 5.55 12.85 6.63
CA PRO A 319 4.66 13.99 6.33
C PRO A 319 4.80 15.13 7.34
N VAL A 320 5.27 14.82 8.57
CA VAL A 320 5.52 15.77 9.66
C VAL A 320 6.90 15.48 10.26
N GLY A 321 7.58 16.52 10.74
CA GLY A 321 8.87 16.35 11.43
C GLY A 321 10.09 16.14 10.50
N THR A 322 9.95 16.40 9.18
CA THR A 322 11.08 16.33 8.23
C THR A 322 11.09 17.51 7.23
N PRO A 323 11.30 18.76 7.67
CA PRO A 323 11.49 19.19 9.06
C PRO A 323 10.18 19.48 9.81
N ASP A 324 9.06 19.71 9.13
CA ASP A 324 7.76 20.14 9.65
C ASP A 324 6.60 19.60 8.82
N ALA A 325 5.38 20.07 9.06
CA ALA A 325 4.19 19.68 8.32
C ALA A 325 4.10 20.27 6.89
N GLY A 326 5.05 21.10 6.49
CA GLY A 326 5.22 21.60 5.11
C GLY A 326 6.02 20.66 4.20
N ALA A 327 6.54 19.55 4.74
CA ALA A 327 7.44 18.64 4.00
C ALA A 327 6.83 18.15 2.67
N PHE A 328 5.56 17.76 2.65
CA PHE A 328 4.90 17.31 1.42
C PHE A 328 4.71 18.44 0.40
N TRP A 329 4.40 19.64 0.87
CA TRP A 329 4.22 20.82 0.00
C TRP A 329 5.53 21.21 -0.68
N ARG A 330 6.64 21.12 0.07
CA ARG A 330 7.98 21.33 -0.47
C ARG A 330 8.28 20.35 -1.60
N VAL A 331 8.06 19.07 -1.38
CA VAL A 331 8.32 18.01 -2.39
C VAL A 331 7.47 18.24 -3.64
N ILE A 332 6.18 18.53 -3.48
CA ILE A 332 5.26 18.78 -4.59
C ILE A 332 5.74 20.01 -5.41
N ALA A 333 6.04 21.10 -4.75
CA ALA A 333 6.46 22.35 -5.40
C ALA A 333 7.83 22.19 -6.10
N GLU A 334 8.81 21.65 -5.39
CA GLU A 334 10.19 21.55 -5.87
C GLU A 334 10.33 20.60 -7.06
N HIS A 335 9.62 19.48 -7.04
CA HIS A 335 9.71 18.45 -8.08
C HIS A 335 8.57 18.52 -9.11
N GLY A 336 7.67 19.49 -8.99
CA GLY A 336 6.58 19.71 -9.94
C GLY A 336 5.63 18.52 -10.05
N VAL A 337 5.24 17.96 -8.91
CA VAL A 337 4.35 16.78 -8.84
C VAL A 337 2.98 17.09 -9.43
N ALA A 338 2.53 16.26 -10.36
CA ALA A 338 1.22 16.38 -10.99
C ALA A 338 0.11 15.73 -10.17
N ALA A 339 0.40 14.56 -9.58
CA ALA A 339 -0.52 13.84 -8.71
C ALA A 339 0.22 13.21 -7.53
N LEU A 340 -0.38 13.30 -6.33
CA LEU A 340 0.10 12.66 -5.11
C LEU A 340 -0.85 11.54 -4.72
N PHE A 341 -0.29 10.40 -4.36
CA PHE A 341 -0.99 9.32 -3.68
C PHE A 341 -0.39 9.08 -2.29
N THR A 342 -1.22 9.11 -1.24
CA THR A 342 -0.77 8.82 0.13
C THR A 342 -1.89 8.22 0.98
N ALA A 343 -1.62 7.97 2.27
CA ALA A 343 -2.63 7.49 3.21
C ALA A 343 -3.37 8.65 3.90
N PRO A 344 -4.64 8.48 4.27
CA PRO A 344 -5.39 9.46 5.07
C PRO A 344 -4.69 9.87 6.37
N THR A 345 -3.97 8.93 6.99
CA THR A 345 -3.17 9.18 8.20
C THR A 345 -2.13 10.29 8.00
N ALA A 346 -1.49 10.39 6.82
CA ALA A 346 -0.54 11.46 6.55
C ALA A 346 -1.23 12.85 6.58
N PHE A 347 -2.42 12.93 5.99
CA PHE A 347 -3.21 14.17 5.97
C PHE A 347 -3.80 14.53 7.34
N ARG A 348 -4.21 13.53 8.13
CA ARG A 348 -4.61 13.78 9.53
C ARG A 348 -3.43 14.32 10.36
N ALA A 349 -2.24 13.79 10.18
CA ALA A 349 -1.04 14.29 10.86
C ALA A 349 -0.72 15.74 10.44
N ILE A 350 -0.76 16.06 9.16
CA ILE A 350 -0.55 17.42 8.66
C ILE A 350 -1.63 18.36 9.18
N LYS A 351 -2.92 17.98 9.10
CA LYS A 351 -4.05 18.76 9.61
C LYS A 351 -3.92 19.06 11.10
N LYS A 352 -3.40 18.11 11.88
CA LYS A 352 -3.16 18.30 13.32
C LYS A 352 -2.13 19.37 13.59
N GLU A 353 -1.04 19.41 12.84
CA GLU A 353 0.09 20.33 13.06
C GLU A 353 -0.09 21.69 12.36
N ASP A 354 -0.74 21.72 11.19
CA ASP A 354 -0.99 22.92 10.38
C ASP A 354 -2.46 22.99 9.90
N PRO A 355 -3.43 23.12 10.82
CA PRO A 355 -4.86 23.08 10.47
C PRO A 355 -5.29 24.22 9.55
N ASP A 356 -4.61 25.37 9.61
CA ASP A 356 -4.90 26.56 8.81
C ASP A 356 -4.13 26.62 7.48
N GLY A 357 -3.22 25.68 7.22
CA GLY A 357 -2.42 25.64 5.99
C GLY A 357 -1.37 26.75 5.87
N LYS A 358 -0.84 27.23 7.00
CA LYS A 358 0.17 28.33 7.00
C LYS A 358 1.47 27.93 6.31
N LEU A 359 1.88 26.65 6.47
CA LEU A 359 3.06 26.11 5.79
C LEU A 359 2.78 25.86 4.32
N LEU A 360 1.58 25.38 3.98
CA LEU A 360 1.16 25.22 2.58
C LEU A 360 1.25 26.53 1.78
N ALA A 361 0.86 27.64 2.39
CA ALA A 361 0.86 28.97 1.73
C ALA A 361 2.27 29.44 1.30
N GLN A 362 3.34 28.79 1.75
CA GLN A 362 4.72 29.12 1.40
C GLN A 362 5.18 28.49 0.08
N TYR A 363 4.39 27.59 -0.51
CA TYR A 363 4.78 26.80 -1.67
C TYR A 363 3.86 27.01 -2.86
N ASP A 364 4.45 27.07 -4.06
CA ASP A 364 3.70 27.11 -5.32
C ASP A 364 3.38 25.69 -5.81
N LEU A 365 2.11 25.33 -5.78
CA LEU A 365 1.62 24.01 -6.22
C LEU A 365 0.95 24.06 -7.62
N ALA A 366 1.32 25.00 -8.49
CA ALA A 366 0.63 25.23 -9.77
C ALA A 366 0.53 24.00 -10.69
N LYS A 367 1.48 23.06 -10.61
CA LYS A 367 1.47 21.81 -11.39
C LYS A 367 0.63 20.70 -10.74
N PHE A 368 0.32 20.84 -9.45
CA PHE A 368 -0.40 19.83 -8.70
C PHE A 368 -1.87 19.83 -9.04
N ARG A 369 -2.41 18.69 -9.48
CA ARG A 369 -3.78 18.59 -10.00
C ARG A 369 -4.70 17.71 -9.18
N THR A 370 -4.18 16.70 -8.48
CA THR A 370 -5.02 15.70 -7.84
C THR A 370 -4.31 15.05 -6.65
N LEU A 371 -5.05 14.86 -5.56
CA LEU A 371 -4.66 14.05 -4.42
C LEU A 371 -5.46 12.74 -4.41
N PHE A 372 -4.78 11.60 -4.33
CA PHE A 372 -5.38 10.29 -4.10
C PHE A 372 -5.07 9.78 -2.70
N LEU A 373 -6.07 9.26 -2.01
CA LEU A 373 -5.93 8.66 -0.68
C LEU A 373 -6.39 7.21 -0.69
N ALA A 374 -5.66 6.32 -0.01
CA ALA A 374 -6.04 4.93 0.20
C ALA A 374 -5.32 4.30 1.39
N GLY A 375 -5.68 3.06 1.70
CA GLY A 375 -5.04 2.23 2.73
C GLY A 375 -5.85 2.08 4.01
N GLU A 376 -6.72 3.02 4.28
CA GLU A 376 -7.72 3.01 5.34
C GLU A 376 -8.90 3.90 4.91
N ARG A 377 -10.00 3.85 5.66
CA ARG A 377 -11.14 4.71 5.37
C ARG A 377 -10.74 6.19 5.50
N ALA A 378 -10.98 6.94 4.45
CA ALA A 378 -10.82 8.40 4.46
C ALA A 378 -12.12 9.03 4.98
N ASP A 379 -12.05 9.63 6.17
CA ASP A 379 -13.21 10.29 6.77
C ASP A 379 -13.54 11.60 6.04
N PRO A 380 -14.84 11.91 5.81
CA PRO A 380 -15.24 13.12 5.10
C PRO A 380 -14.64 14.40 5.63
N PRO A 381 -14.56 14.67 6.96
CA PRO A 381 -13.93 15.88 7.47
C PRO A 381 -12.46 16.06 7.10
N THR A 382 -11.71 14.98 6.90
CA THR A 382 -10.31 15.05 6.44
C THR A 382 -10.25 15.33 4.93
N LEU A 383 -11.13 14.68 4.15
CA LEU A 383 -11.23 14.92 2.70
C LEU A 383 -11.62 16.38 2.39
N GLU A 384 -12.66 16.90 3.06
CA GLU A 384 -13.14 18.28 2.91
C GLU A 384 -12.08 19.30 3.30
N TRP A 385 -11.36 19.05 4.40
CA TRP A 385 -10.25 19.91 4.82
C TRP A 385 -9.14 19.93 3.76
N ALA A 386 -8.72 18.76 3.25
CA ALA A 386 -7.68 18.66 2.25
C ALA A 386 -8.08 19.36 0.94
N GLU A 387 -9.32 19.17 0.47
CA GLU A 387 -9.85 19.82 -0.73
C GLU A 387 -9.89 21.35 -0.58
N LYS A 388 -10.36 21.84 0.57
CA LYS A 388 -10.37 23.27 0.88
C LYS A 388 -8.96 23.87 0.88
N MET A 389 -7.99 23.17 1.45
CA MET A 389 -6.61 23.66 1.55
C MET A 389 -5.89 23.61 0.20
N LEU A 390 -5.97 22.49 -0.50
CA LEU A 390 -5.23 22.26 -1.74
C LEU A 390 -5.90 22.87 -2.98
N LYS A 391 -7.21 23.08 -2.95
CA LYS A 391 -8.04 23.56 -4.07
C LYS A 391 -7.93 22.69 -5.33
N VAL A 392 -7.67 21.39 -5.13
CA VAL A 392 -7.67 20.34 -6.16
C VAL A 392 -8.58 19.20 -5.72
N PRO A 393 -9.05 18.35 -6.64
CA PRO A 393 -9.81 17.17 -6.27
C PRO A 393 -9.05 16.27 -5.30
N VAL A 394 -9.73 15.83 -4.26
CA VAL A 394 -9.25 14.84 -3.29
C VAL A 394 -10.08 13.57 -3.47
N ILE A 395 -9.43 12.53 -3.91
CA ILE A 395 -10.06 11.28 -4.34
C ILE A 395 -9.69 10.17 -3.37
N ASP A 396 -10.68 9.63 -2.68
CA ASP A 396 -10.55 8.34 -2.02
C ASP A 396 -10.59 7.23 -3.08
N HIS A 397 -9.73 6.23 -2.95
CA HIS A 397 -9.78 5.05 -3.79
C HIS A 397 -9.44 3.80 -2.97
N TRP A 398 -10.04 2.68 -3.33
CA TRP A 398 -10.02 1.47 -2.52
C TRP A 398 -9.40 0.30 -3.28
N TRP A 399 -8.47 -0.37 -2.64
CA TRP A 399 -7.79 -1.56 -3.12
C TRP A 399 -7.07 -2.31 -2.00
N GLN A 400 -6.44 -3.42 -2.35
CA GLN A 400 -5.80 -4.33 -1.39
C GLN A 400 -4.45 -4.79 -1.94
N THR A 401 -3.61 -5.35 -1.08
CA THR A 401 -2.36 -5.99 -1.51
C THR A 401 -2.62 -7.09 -2.52
N GLU A 402 -3.68 -7.83 -2.31
CA GLU A 402 -4.15 -8.93 -3.16
C GLU A 402 -4.50 -8.48 -4.58
N THR A 403 -5.10 -7.33 -4.72
CA THR A 403 -5.53 -6.82 -6.05
C THR A 403 -4.43 -6.06 -6.80
N GLY A 404 -3.47 -5.47 -6.07
CA GLY A 404 -2.32 -4.77 -6.65
C GLY A 404 -2.61 -3.42 -7.30
N TRP A 405 -3.87 -3.08 -7.53
CA TRP A 405 -4.35 -1.80 -8.05
C TRP A 405 -5.81 -1.57 -7.64
N ALA A 406 -6.35 -0.38 -7.92
CA ALA A 406 -7.62 0.07 -7.40
C ALA A 406 -8.80 -0.78 -7.87
N ILE A 407 -9.58 -1.32 -6.92
CA ILE A 407 -10.87 -1.93 -7.15
C ILE A 407 -11.90 -0.86 -7.48
N ALA A 408 -11.87 0.25 -6.73
CA ALA A 408 -12.74 1.40 -6.95
C ALA A 408 -11.96 2.70 -6.84
N GLY A 409 -12.34 3.69 -7.64
CA GLY A 409 -11.74 5.02 -7.68
C GLY A 409 -12.54 5.98 -8.57
N ASN A 410 -12.15 7.24 -8.58
CA ASN A 410 -12.67 8.21 -9.53
C ASN A 410 -11.72 8.32 -10.73
N PRO A 411 -12.13 7.94 -11.94
CA PRO A 411 -11.24 7.78 -13.10
C PRO A 411 -10.88 9.11 -13.74
N VAL A 412 -9.92 9.82 -13.19
CA VAL A 412 -9.50 11.17 -13.65
C VAL A 412 -9.14 11.19 -15.13
N GLY A 413 -8.45 10.16 -15.63
CA GLY A 413 -8.04 10.08 -17.05
C GLY A 413 -9.18 9.80 -18.01
N LEU A 414 -10.30 9.24 -17.55
CA LEU A 414 -11.52 9.05 -18.32
C LEU A 414 -12.50 10.22 -18.19
N GLY A 415 -12.15 11.24 -17.42
CA GLY A 415 -13.03 12.30 -16.98
C GLY A 415 -13.67 11.96 -15.62
N MET A 416 -13.52 12.88 -14.66
CA MET A 416 -14.02 12.66 -13.31
C MET A 416 -15.54 12.54 -13.24
N LEU A 417 -15.99 11.68 -12.35
CA LEU A 417 -17.37 11.67 -11.84
C LEU A 417 -17.48 12.62 -10.64
N PRO A 418 -18.69 13.07 -10.26
CA PRO A 418 -18.88 13.83 -9.05
C PRO A 418 -18.27 13.14 -7.82
N ILE A 419 -17.56 13.86 -6.99
CA ILE A 419 -16.96 13.31 -5.76
C ILE A 419 -18.04 13.28 -4.67
N LYS A 420 -18.20 12.11 -4.03
CA LYS A 420 -18.98 11.95 -2.80
C LYS A 420 -17.99 11.60 -1.68
N HIS A 421 -17.77 12.48 -0.74
CA HIS A 421 -16.83 12.25 0.36
C HIS A 421 -17.20 11.01 1.16
N GLY A 422 -16.20 10.18 1.49
CA GLY A 422 -16.40 8.89 2.14
C GLY A 422 -16.67 7.72 1.18
N SER A 423 -16.72 7.98 -0.14
CA SER A 423 -16.85 6.95 -1.17
C SER A 423 -15.62 6.94 -2.07
N PRO A 424 -15.01 5.76 -2.35
CA PRO A 424 -14.02 5.58 -3.41
C PRO A 424 -14.63 5.64 -4.81
N THR A 425 -15.80 6.18 -4.97
CA THR A 425 -16.57 6.40 -6.19
C THR A 425 -17.09 5.10 -6.78
N VAL A 426 -16.53 4.60 -7.87
CA VAL A 426 -17.08 3.47 -8.64
C VAL A 426 -16.05 2.38 -8.91
N ALA A 427 -16.52 1.18 -9.20
CA ALA A 427 -15.63 0.07 -9.57
C ALA A 427 -14.85 0.39 -10.84
N MET A 428 -13.56 0.06 -10.87
CA MET A 428 -12.76 0.19 -12.08
C MET A 428 -13.10 -0.91 -13.10
N PRO A 429 -12.99 -0.65 -14.41
CA PRO A 429 -13.07 -1.69 -15.42
C PRO A 429 -12.15 -2.86 -15.08
N GLY A 430 -12.69 -4.06 -14.99
CA GLY A 430 -12.02 -5.26 -14.49
C GLY A 430 -12.68 -5.82 -13.23
N TYR A 431 -13.34 -5.00 -12.44
CA TYR A 431 -13.95 -5.42 -11.18
C TYR A 431 -15.48 -5.35 -11.21
N ASP A 432 -16.15 -6.51 -11.17
CA ASP A 432 -17.59 -6.60 -10.93
C ASP A 432 -17.84 -6.69 -9.42
N VAL A 433 -17.88 -5.52 -8.77
CA VAL A 433 -18.08 -5.40 -7.32
C VAL A 433 -19.55 -5.63 -6.98
N ARG A 434 -19.83 -6.50 -5.99
CA ARG A 434 -21.16 -6.79 -5.47
C ARG A 434 -21.19 -6.59 -3.96
N ILE A 435 -22.36 -6.28 -3.44
CA ILE A 435 -22.63 -6.24 -2.01
C ILE A 435 -23.61 -7.37 -1.71
N VAL A 436 -23.19 -8.31 -0.87
CA VAL A 436 -23.97 -9.53 -0.62
C VAL A 436 -24.25 -9.75 0.88
N ASP A 437 -25.32 -10.47 1.15
CA ASP A 437 -25.63 -10.98 2.48
C ASP A 437 -24.85 -12.28 2.80
N GLU A 438 -25.11 -12.88 3.95
CA GLU A 438 -24.47 -14.12 4.39
C GLU A 438 -24.83 -15.34 3.51
N ALA A 439 -25.93 -15.26 2.78
CA ALA A 439 -26.36 -16.31 1.84
C ALA A 439 -25.87 -16.06 0.41
N SER A 440 -24.97 -15.10 0.22
CA SER A 440 -24.43 -14.67 -1.09
C SER A 440 -25.44 -14.02 -2.03
N HIS A 441 -26.58 -13.55 -1.52
CA HIS A 441 -27.55 -12.80 -2.31
C HIS A 441 -27.19 -11.32 -2.34
N GLU A 442 -27.29 -10.71 -3.51
CA GLU A 442 -27.06 -9.28 -3.66
C GLU A 442 -28.12 -8.47 -2.88
N VAL A 443 -27.69 -7.50 -2.09
CA VAL A 443 -28.55 -6.65 -1.29
C VAL A 443 -28.97 -5.39 -2.07
N ALA A 444 -30.07 -4.77 -1.67
CA ALA A 444 -30.56 -3.53 -2.27
C ALA A 444 -29.59 -2.35 -2.01
N ALA A 445 -29.71 -1.29 -2.82
CA ALA A 445 -28.98 -0.05 -2.62
C ALA A 445 -29.14 0.48 -1.18
N ASN A 446 -28.07 1.11 -0.67
CA ASN A 446 -27.97 1.65 0.70
C ASN A 446 -28.07 0.61 1.83
N LYS A 447 -28.00 -0.69 1.51
CA LYS A 447 -27.95 -1.75 2.52
C LYS A 447 -26.53 -2.28 2.70
N MET A 448 -26.12 -2.38 3.95
CA MET A 448 -24.82 -2.96 4.34
C MET A 448 -24.76 -4.45 4.02
N GLY A 449 -23.64 -4.89 3.50
CA GLY A 449 -23.30 -6.28 3.27
C GLY A 449 -21.80 -6.49 3.14
N SER A 450 -21.40 -7.72 2.84
CA SER A 450 -20.03 -8.05 2.50
C SER A 450 -19.73 -7.58 1.08
N ILE A 451 -18.60 -6.89 0.91
CA ILE A 451 -18.15 -6.46 -0.42
C ILE A 451 -17.37 -7.62 -1.05
N VAL A 452 -17.81 -8.07 -2.21
CA VAL A 452 -17.20 -9.17 -2.95
C VAL A 452 -16.96 -8.75 -4.40
N VAL A 453 -16.02 -9.42 -5.07
CA VAL A 453 -15.76 -9.19 -6.51
C VAL A 453 -16.03 -10.47 -7.27
N LYS A 454 -16.89 -10.40 -8.29
CA LYS A 454 -17.20 -11.56 -9.13
C LYS A 454 -15.97 -12.01 -9.89
N LEU A 455 -15.73 -13.33 -9.90
CA LEU A 455 -14.61 -13.94 -10.63
C LEU A 455 -14.88 -13.99 -12.16
N PRO A 456 -13.82 -13.94 -12.98
CA PRO A 456 -12.41 -13.83 -12.62
C PRO A 456 -12.01 -12.42 -12.20
N LEU A 457 -11.00 -12.31 -11.34
CA LEU A 457 -10.36 -11.03 -11.05
C LEU A 457 -9.61 -10.51 -12.29
N PRO A 458 -9.46 -9.18 -12.44
CA PRO A 458 -8.72 -8.60 -13.57
C PRO A 458 -7.22 -8.91 -13.51
N PRO A 459 -6.47 -8.59 -14.59
CA PRO A 459 -5.01 -8.64 -14.58
C PRO A 459 -4.43 -7.83 -13.39
N ALA A 460 -3.25 -8.18 -12.94
CA ALA A 460 -2.52 -7.68 -11.77
C ALA A 460 -3.05 -8.13 -10.41
N CYS A 461 -4.19 -8.79 -10.31
CA CYS A 461 -4.60 -9.43 -9.07
C CYS A 461 -3.76 -10.69 -8.81
N LEU A 462 -3.67 -11.10 -7.53
CA LEU A 462 -2.94 -12.30 -7.16
C LEU A 462 -3.46 -13.52 -7.91
N PRO A 463 -2.62 -14.30 -8.60
CA PRO A 463 -3.04 -15.59 -9.17
C PRO A 463 -3.12 -16.68 -8.11
N THR A 464 -2.33 -16.55 -7.05
CA THR A 464 -2.27 -17.47 -5.91
C THR A 464 -1.48 -16.85 -4.74
N LEU A 465 -1.40 -17.59 -3.64
CA LEU A 465 -0.41 -17.42 -2.57
C LEU A 465 0.79 -18.30 -2.81
N TRP A 466 1.99 -17.86 -2.39
CA TRP A 466 3.23 -18.57 -2.59
C TRP A 466 3.18 -19.98 -1.97
N GLN A 467 3.27 -21.00 -2.82
CA GLN A 467 3.22 -22.41 -2.46
C GLN A 467 2.01 -22.81 -1.56
N ALA A 468 0.87 -22.09 -1.70
CA ALA A 468 -0.26 -22.24 -0.79
C ALA A 468 -1.61 -22.05 -1.49
N ASP A 469 -1.85 -22.78 -2.59
CA ASP A 469 -3.08 -22.70 -3.39
C ASP A 469 -4.35 -23.02 -2.59
N GLU A 470 -4.28 -24.01 -1.67
CA GLU A 470 -5.39 -24.36 -0.79
C GLU A 470 -5.72 -23.19 0.15
N ARG A 471 -4.71 -22.61 0.78
CA ARG A 471 -4.88 -21.43 1.63
C ARG A 471 -5.44 -20.21 0.86
N MET A 472 -5.12 -20.10 -0.43
CA MET A 472 -5.72 -19.08 -1.31
C MET A 472 -7.23 -19.30 -1.43
N ARG A 473 -7.68 -20.53 -1.67
CA ARG A 473 -9.11 -20.88 -1.78
C ARG A 473 -9.84 -20.59 -0.49
N GLU A 474 -9.36 -21.14 0.62
CA GLU A 474 -9.94 -20.98 1.96
C GLU A 474 -10.03 -19.51 2.39
N SER A 475 -9.00 -18.71 2.08
CA SER A 475 -8.95 -17.31 2.53
C SER A 475 -9.85 -16.38 1.72
N TYR A 476 -10.05 -16.66 0.43
CA TYR A 476 -10.61 -15.66 -0.47
C TYR A 476 -11.76 -16.15 -1.37
N LEU A 477 -11.96 -17.46 -1.55
CA LEU A 477 -12.89 -17.98 -2.56
C LEU A 477 -14.00 -18.88 -2.01
N ASP A 478 -13.79 -19.59 -0.90
CA ASP A 478 -14.70 -20.64 -0.44
C ASP A 478 -15.94 -20.08 0.29
N GLU A 479 -15.82 -18.92 0.95
CA GLU A 479 -16.93 -18.34 1.71
C GLU A 479 -18.06 -17.83 0.80
N PHE A 480 -17.73 -17.29 -0.37
CA PHE A 480 -18.69 -16.79 -1.35
C PHE A 480 -18.41 -17.43 -2.72
N PRO A 481 -19.02 -18.59 -3.04
CA PRO A 481 -18.76 -19.30 -4.30
C PRO A 481 -18.97 -18.43 -5.53
N GLY A 482 -17.96 -18.36 -6.40
CA GLY A 482 -17.96 -17.51 -7.61
C GLY A 482 -17.51 -16.07 -7.40
N TYR A 483 -17.13 -15.72 -6.17
CA TYR A 483 -16.65 -14.39 -5.81
C TYR A 483 -15.30 -14.45 -5.08
N TYR A 484 -14.55 -13.37 -5.20
CA TYR A 484 -13.41 -13.05 -4.36
C TYR A 484 -13.91 -12.28 -3.12
N LYS A 485 -13.58 -12.79 -1.94
CA LYS A 485 -13.87 -12.17 -0.64
C LYS A 485 -12.87 -11.06 -0.35
N THR A 486 -13.33 -9.82 -0.30
CA THR A 486 -12.46 -8.68 0.05
C THR A 486 -12.21 -8.59 1.57
N ALA A 487 -13.07 -9.21 2.37
CA ALA A 487 -13.16 -9.06 3.82
C ALA A 487 -13.44 -7.60 4.27
N ASP A 488 -13.97 -6.79 3.38
CA ASP A 488 -14.52 -5.45 3.66
C ASP A 488 -16.04 -5.49 3.62
N ALA A 489 -16.68 -4.64 4.41
CA ALA A 489 -18.12 -4.45 4.46
C ALA A 489 -18.49 -3.03 4.07
N GLY A 490 -19.61 -2.89 3.38
CA GLY A 490 -20.05 -1.60 2.88
C GLY A 490 -21.39 -1.68 2.15
N PHE A 491 -21.68 -0.69 1.35
CA PHE A 491 -22.88 -0.62 0.54
C PHE A 491 -22.62 0.11 -0.79
N LYS A 492 -23.54 -0.03 -1.73
CA LYS A 492 -23.65 0.86 -2.89
C LYS A 492 -24.86 1.76 -2.71
N ASP A 493 -24.72 3.02 -3.10
CA ASP A 493 -25.88 3.90 -3.18
C ASP A 493 -26.68 3.69 -4.50
N GLU A 494 -27.73 4.48 -4.69
CA GLU A 494 -28.59 4.41 -5.87
C GLU A 494 -27.88 4.79 -7.18
N ASP A 495 -26.83 5.61 -7.10
CA ASP A 495 -25.99 5.99 -8.24
C ASP A 495 -24.88 4.97 -8.53
N GLY A 496 -24.76 3.89 -7.72
CA GLY A 496 -23.76 2.84 -7.85
C GLY A 496 -22.41 3.17 -7.22
N TYR A 497 -22.33 4.26 -6.42
CA TYR A 497 -21.14 4.59 -5.67
C TYR A 497 -20.93 3.61 -4.52
N ILE A 498 -19.70 3.18 -4.35
CA ILE A 498 -19.30 2.21 -3.33
C ILE A 498 -18.91 2.97 -2.07
N PHE A 499 -19.37 2.51 -0.91
CA PHE A 499 -18.96 2.99 0.40
C PHE A 499 -18.36 1.84 1.20
N VAL A 500 -17.05 1.90 1.45
CA VAL A 500 -16.33 0.92 2.26
C VAL A 500 -16.35 1.41 3.70
N MET A 501 -17.10 0.71 4.56
CA MET A 501 -17.41 1.21 5.90
C MET A 501 -16.54 0.61 6.99
N SER A 502 -16.13 -0.65 6.85
CA SER A 502 -15.28 -1.35 7.83
C SER A 502 -14.75 -2.67 7.25
N ARG A 503 -13.81 -3.29 7.96
CA ARG A 503 -13.52 -4.71 7.77
C ARG A 503 -14.71 -5.52 8.28
N THR A 504 -14.92 -6.71 7.72
CA THR A 504 -16.00 -7.62 8.19
C THR A 504 -15.77 -8.09 9.63
N ASP A 505 -14.51 -8.19 10.05
CA ASP A 505 -14.07 -8.53 11.41
C ASP A 505 -14.10 -7.35 12.41
N ASP A 506 -14.23 -6.11 11.92
CA ASP A 506 -14.36 -4.89 12.74
C ASP A 506 -15.83 -4.43 12.93
N ILE A 507 -16.80 -5.16 12.37
CA ILE A 507 -18.23 -4.88 12.59
C ILE A 507 -18.57 -5.23 14.04
N ILE A 508 -19.22 -4.27 14.75
CA ILE A 508 -19.62 -4.44 16.13
C ILE A 508 -21.06 -5.00 16.17
N ASN A 509 -21.24 -6.13 16.84
CA ASN A 509 -22.55 -6.75 16.99
C ASN A 509 -23.17 -6.39 18.35
N VAL A 510 -23.98 -5.34 18.36
CA VAL A 510 -24.65 -4.84 19.56
C VAL A 510 -26.06 -5.43 19.64
N ALA A 511 -26.30 -6.42 20.50
CA ALA A 511 -27.61 -7.06 20.71
C ALA A 511 -28.27 -7.47 19.37
N GLY A 512 -27.52 -8.03 18.43
CA GLY A 512 -27.99 -8.44 17.12
C GLY A 512 -27.97 -7.33 16.03
N HIS A 513 -27.64 -6.09 16.38
CA HIS A 513 -27.47 -5.01 15.41
C HIS A 513 -26.02 -4.92 14.97
N ARG A 514 -25.79 -5.08 13.66
CA ARG A 514 -24.46 -4.95 13.04
C ARG A 514 -24.14 -3.47 12.77
N LEU A 515 -23.20 -2.92 13.51
CA LEU A 515 -22.84 -1.50 13.45
C LEU A 515 -21.42 -1.34 12.86
N SER A 516 -21.30 -0.39 11.95
CA SER A 516 -20.03 -0.04 11.34
C SER A 516 -19.18 0.82 12.27
N THR A 517 -17.94 0.41 12.52
CA THR A 517 -16.94 1.24 13.20
C THR A 517 -16.71 2.55 12.44
N GLY A 518 -16.59 2.46 11.10
CA GLY A 518 -16.37 3.61 10.23
C GLY A 518 -17.47 4.66 10.31
N GLY A 519 -18.73 4.25 10.41
CA GLY A 519 -19.85 5.19 10.57
C GLY A 519 -19.77 5.98 11.88
N MET A 520 -19.37 5.32 12.98
CA MET A 520 -19.18 5.99 14.27
C MET A 520 -17.91 6.87 14.25
N GLU A 521 -16.83 6.42 13.63
CA GLU A 521 -15.60 7.20 13.46
C GLU A 521 -15.83 8.49 12.66
N GLU A 522 -16.68 8.44 11.62
CA GLU A 522 -17.07 9.62 10.85
C GLU A 522 -17.77 10.67 11.74
N VAL A 523 -18.69 10.24 12.58
CA VAL A 523 -19.37 11.11 13.52
C VAL A 523 -18.40 11.71 14.53
N LEU A 524 -17.50 10.89 15.12
CA LEU A 524 -16.47 11.40 16.04
C LEU A 524 -15.52 12.39 15.37
N ALA A 525 -15.09 12.12 14.14
CA ALA A 525 -14.21 13.00 13.37
C ALA A 525 -14.85 14.35 13.01
N SER A 526 -16.17 14.43 12.99
CA SER A 526 -16.90 15.69 12.77
C SER A 526 -16.85 16.64 13.98
N HIS A 527 -16.46 16.16 15.15
CA HIS A 527 -16.32 17.02 16.34
C HIS A 527 -15.17 18.02 16.17
N PRO A 528 -15.38 19.33 16.46
CA PRO A 528 -14.40 20.37 16.15
C PRO A 528 -13.03 20.17 16.83
N ASP A 529 -13.00 19.57 18.00
CA ASP A 529 -11.77 19.37 18.79
C ASP A 529 -11.07 18.03 18.54
N VAL A 530 -11.68 17.11 17.77
CA VAL A 530 -11.10 15.79 17.46
C VAL A 530 -10.22 15.88 16.21
N ALA A 531 -8.97 15.46 16.35
CA ALA A 531 -8.02 15.35 15.24
C ALA A 531 -8.05 13.98 14.58
N GLU A 532 -8.20 12.92 15.40
CA GLU A 532 -8.19 11.53 14.97
C GLU A 532 -9.02 10.69 15.94
N CYS A 533 -9.61 9.61 15.43
CA CYS A 533 -10.37 8.69 16.28
C CYS A 533 -10.31 7.25 15.78
N ALA A 534 -10.65 6.33 16.67
CA ALA A 534 -10.88 4.92 16.35
C ALA A 534 -12.04 4.39 17.18
N VAL A 535 -12.86 3.55 16.58
CA VAL A 535 -13.94 2.83 17.28
C VAL A 535 -13.69 1.34 17.17
N LEU A 536 -13.92 0.62 18.25
CA LEU A 536 -13.85 -0.84 18.29
C LEU A 536 -14.93 -1.42 19.23
N GLY A 537 -15.32 -2.66 18.98
CA GLY A 537 -16.22 -3.40 19.85
C GLY A 537 -15.47 -3.99 21.03
N ILE A 538 -15.93 -3.73 22.24
CA ILE A 538 -15.46 -4.38 23.46
C ILE A 538 -16.53 -5.31 24.01
N LYS A 539 -16.10 -6.36 24.72
CA LYS A 539 -17.01 -7.36 25.29
C LYS A 539 -18.01 -6.74 26.26
N ASP A 540 -19.27 -7.12 26.14
CA ASP A 540 -20.35 -6.76 27.06
C ASP A 540 -21.18 -8.00 27.37
N GLU A 541 -21.41 -8.28 28.67
CA GLU A 541 -22.10 -9.50 29.12
C GLU A 541 -23.55 -9.61 28.63
N LEU A 542 -24.24 -8.48 28.43
CA LEU A 542 -25.65 -8.45 28.04
C LEU A 542 -25.86 -8.29 26.53
N LYS A 543 -24.98 -7.55 25.85
CA LYS A 543 -25.15 -7.15 24.45
C LYS A 543 -24.22 -7.85 23.49
N GLY A 544 -23.33 -8.72 24.00
CA GLY A 544 -22.25 -9.34 23.27
C GLY A 544 -21.08 -8.39 23.09
N GLU A 545 -21.29 -7.30 22.37
CA GLU A 545 -20.32 -6.22 22.21
C GLU A 545 -20.97 -4.84 22.37
N VAL A 546 -20.17 -3.87 22.80
CA VAL A 546 -20.54 -2.45 22.77
C VAL A 546 -19.39 -1.63 22.20
N PRO A 547 -19.68 -0.55 21.46
CA PRO A 547 -18.62 0.29 20.90
C PRO A 547 -17.92 1.12 21.97
N CYS A 548 -16.60 1.20 21.85
CA CYS A 548 -15.71 2.07 22.59
C CYS A 548 -14.93 2.95 21.60
N GLY A 549 -15.01 4.27 21.79
CA GLY A 549 -14.31 5.25 20.97
C GLY A 549 -13.02 5.74 21.64
N PHE A 550 -11.97 5.84 20.86
CA PHE A 550 -10.72 6.51 21.22
C PHE A 550 -10.60 7.79 20.41
N ILE A 551 -10.31 8.92 21.04
CA ILE A 551 -10.19 10.22 20.40
C ILE A 551 -8.83 10.85 20.71
N VAL A 552 -8.19 11.41 19.68
CA VAL A 552 -7.01 12.25 19.79
C VAL A 552 -7.42 13.69 19.55
N LEU A 553 -7.09 14.59 20.46
CA LEU A 553 -7.49 15.97 20.37
C LEU A 553 -6.54 16.77 19.46
N LYS A 554 -7.06 17.85 18.85
CA LYS A 554 -6.25 18.79 18.08
C LYS A 554 -5.25 19.52 18.96
N SER A 555 -4.13 19.94 18.39
CA SER A 555 -3.16 20.81 19.07
C SER A 555 -3.83 22.14 19.47
N GLY A 556 -3.54 22.60 20.70
CA GLY A 556 -4.08 23.86 21.21
C GLY A 556 -5.48 23.79 21.84
N VAL A 557 -6.09 22.61 21.92
CA VAL A 557 -7.34 22.41 22.67
C VAL A 557 -7.04 22.49 24.17
N ASN A 558 -7.63 23.50 24.85
CA ASN A 558 -7.43 23.76 26.29
C ASN A 558 -8.63 23.36 27.15
N ARG A 559 -9.61 22.69 26.58
CA ARG A 559 -10.79 22.18 27.30
C ARG A 559 -10.48 20.86 27.99
N PRO A 560 -11.16 20.55 29.11
CA PRO A 560 -11.00 19.25 29.74
C PRO A 560 -11.37 18.10 28.80
N PRO A 561 -10.50 17.07 28.61
CA PRO A 561 -10.79 15.94 27.74
C PRO A 561 -12.11 15.24 28.07
N THR A 562 -12.49 15.19 29.35
CA THR A 562 -13.74 14.58 29.84
C THR A 562 -15.03 15.27 29.35
N GLU A 563 -14.95 16.57 29.03
CA GLU A 563 -16.09 17.30 28.42
C GLU A 563 -16.25 16.88 26.98
N ILE A 564 -15.15 16.80 26.22
CA ILE A 564 -15.13 16.39 24.81
C ILE A 564 -15.57 14.93 24.68
N GLU A 565 -15.13 14.04 25.59
CA GLU A 565 -15.62 12.67 25.66
C GLU A 565 -17.15 12.58 25.77
N LYS A 566 -17.77 13.41 26.63
CA LYS A 566 -19.23 13.48 26.80
C LYS A 566 -19.93 14.01 25.55
N GLU A 567 -19.38 15.05 24.94
CA GLU A 567 -19.89 15.62 23.69
C GLU A 567 -19.85 14.60 22.55
N CYS A 568 -18.74 13.83 22.43
CA CYS A 568 -18.62 12.75 21.47
C CYS A 568 -19.67 11.65 21.67
N ILE A 569 -19.93 11.26 22.92
CA ILE A 569 -20.98 10.28 23.25
C ILE A 569 -22.37 10.83 22.86
N ALA A 570 -22.66 12.09 23.18
CA ALA A 570 -23.92 12.73 22.81
C ALA A 570 -24.08 12.82 21.30
N LEU A 571 -23.02 13.16 20.57
CA LEU A 571 -23.02 13.27 19.12
C LEU A 571 -23.31 11.93 18.43
N ILE A 572 -22.71 10.82 18.87
CA ILE A 572 -23.03 9.46 18.37
C ILE A 572 -24.50 9.15 18.66
N ARG A 573 -25.00 9.46 19.85
CA ARG A 573 -26.39 9.20 20.21
C ARG A 573 -27.37 10.01 19.35
N GLU A 574 -27.02 11.24 19.00
CA GLU A 574 -27.83 12.11 18.12
C GLU A 574 -27.81 11.62 16.67
N LYS A 575 -26.64 11.31 16.12
CA LYS A 575 -26.45 11.04 14.69
C LYS A 575 -26.74 9.56 14.30
N ILE A 576 -26.39 8.62 15.15
CA ILE A 576 -26.56 7.19 14.88
C ILE A 576 -27.74 6.60 15.68
N GLY A 577 -27.99 7.16 16.85
CA GLY A 577 -29.10 6.76 17.70
C GLY A 577 -28.68 5.88 18.89
N PRO A 578 -29.65 5.66 19.85
CA PRO A 578 -29.40 4.87 21.05
C PRO A 578 -29.07 3.40 20.79
N VAL A 579 -29.42 2.89 19.60
CA VAL A 579 -29.16 1.49 19.17
C VAL A 579 -27.64 1.18 19.18
N ALA A 580 -26.79 2.19 18.93
CA ALA A 580 -25.35 2.02 18.98
C ALA A 580 -24.82 1.64 20.38
N ALA A 581 -25.57 1.95 21.44
CA ALA A 581 -25.15 1.75 22.82
C ALA A 581 -23.76 2.34 23.14
N PHE A 582 -23.38 3.41 22.43
CA PHE A 582 -22.10 4.09 22.57
C PHE A 582 -22.08 4.87 23.88
N LYS A 583 -21.35 4.37 24.85
CA LYS A 583 -21.31 4.93 26.22
C LYS A 583 -19.93 5.37 26.67
N LEU A 584 -18.91 5.05 25.87
CA LEU A 584 -17.53 5.25 26.24
C LEU A 584 -16.74 5.90 25.11
N ALA A 585 -16.21 7.07 25.37
CA ALA A 585 -15.17 7.73 24.61
C ALA A 585 -13.97 7.98 25.54
N ILE A 586 -12.75 7.77 25.04
CA ILE A 586 -11.51 7.87 25.80
C ILE A 586 -10.57 8.79 25.02
N ALA A 587 -10.20 9.92 25.63
CA ALA A 587 -9.18 10.78 25.09
C ALA A 587 -7.80 10.19 25.33
N VAL A 588 -7.01 10.06 24.27
CA VAL A 588 -5.64 9.54 24.29
C VAL A 588 -4.68 10.49 23.58
N ALA A 589 -3.40 10.43 23.92
CA ALA A 589 -2.42 11.29 23.27
C ALA A 589 -2.23 10.93 21.80
N ARG A 590 -2.31 9.63 21.47
CA ARG A 590 -2.10 9.07 20.13
C ARG A 590 -2.72 7.68 20.02
N LEU A 591 -2.97 7.24 18.79
CA LEU A 591 -3.45 5.89 18.50
C LEU A 591 -2.29 4.96 18.12
N PRO A 592 -2.30 3.69 18.56
CA PRO A 592 -1.31 2.72 18.14
C PRO A 592 -1.53 2.36 16.67
N LYS A 593 -0.48 2.52 15.88
CA LYS A 593 -0.51 2.31 14.44
C LYS A 593 0.58 1.35 14.00
N THR A 594 0.35 0.73 12.87
CA THR A 594 1.43 0.11 12.12
C THR A 594 2.30 1.21 11.51
N ARG A 595 3.51 0.85 11.11
CA ARG A 595 4.41 1.76 10.38
C ARG A 595 3.86 2.23 9.02
N SER A 596 2.86 1.54 8.48
CA SER A 596 2.08 1.98 7.33
C SER A 596 0.92 2.91 7.67
N GLY A 597 0.74 3.26 8.96
CA GLY A 597 -0.29 4.17 9.43
C GLY A 597 -1.61 3.53 9.83
N LYS A 598 -1.81 2.21 9.64
CA LYS A 598 -3.05 1.51 10.00
C LYS A 598 -3.18 1.39 11.52
N ILE A 599 -4.34 1.75 12.04
CA ILE A 599 -4.66 1.64 13.47
C ILE A 599 -4.75 0.15 13.87
N LEU A 600 -4.12 -0.20 14.98
CA LEU A 600 -4.05 -1.57 15.51
C LEU A 600 -5.28 -1.91 16.37
N ARG A 601 -6.50 -1.82 15.77
CA ARG A 601 -7.78 -2.03 16.47
C ARG A 601 -7.84 -3.38 17.19
N GLY A 602 -7.43 -4.46 16.54
CA GLY A 602 -7.43 -5.80 17.13
C GLY A 602 -6.56 -5.93 18.37
N THR A 603 -5.43 -5.21 18.45
CA THR A 603 -4.58 -5.18 19.65
C THR A 603 -5.22 -4.35 20.76
N ILE A 604 -5.76 -3.17 20.45
CA ILE A 604 -6.49 -2.34 21.40
C ILE A 604 -7.67 -3.11 21.99
N LYS A 605 -8.43 -3.82 21.15
CA LYS A 605 -9.58 -4.66 21.58
C LYS A 605 -9.15 -5.72 22.59
N LYS A 606 -8.08 -6.48 22.29
CA LYS A 606 -7.57 -7.49 23.22
C LYS A 606 -7.13 -6.91 24.56
N ILE A 607 -6.49 -5.74 24.52
CA ILE A 607 -6.09 -5.02 25.75
C ILE A 607 -7.36 -4.61 26.54
N ALA A 608 -8.37 -4.06 25.86
CA ALA A 608 -9.63 -3.62 26.48
C ALA A 608 -10.42 -4.78 27.08
N ASP A 609 -10.46 -5.92 26.38
CA ASP A 609 -11.16 -7.13 26.79
C ASP A 609 -10.37 -7.97 27.84
N GLY A 610 -9.14 -7.59 28.17
CA GLY A 610 -8.25 -8.36 29.06
C GLY A 610 -7.76 -9.68 28.47
N ASP A 611 -7.84 -9.83 27.15
CA ASP A 611 -7.39 -11.03 26.45
C ASP A 611 -5.85 -11.05 26.30
N ARG A 612 -5.30 -12.25 26.14
CA ARG A 612 -3.86 -12.41 25.81
C ARG A 612 -3.57 -11.80 24.45
N TRP A 613 -2.54 -11.00 24.39
CA TRP A 613 -2.06 -10.41 23.15
C TRP A 613 -0.54 -10.49 23.04
N THR A 614 -0.04 -10.38 21.82
CA THR A 614 1.40 -10.34 21.51
C THR A 614 1.74 -9.00 20.89
N MET A 615 2.94 -8.50 21.12
CA MET A 615 3.41 -7.26 20.52
C MET A 615 3.33 -7.35 19.00
N PRO A 616 2.53 -6.47 18.32
CA PRO A 616 2.48 -6.49 16.87
C PRO A 616 3.83 -6.11 16.26
N ALA A 617 4.35 -6.98 15.40
CA ALA A 617 5.64 -6.75 14.75
C ALA A 617 5.67 -5.50 13.84
N THR A 618 4.50 -5.08 13.39
CA THR A 618 4.33 -3.92 12.50
C THR A 618 4.12 -2.60 13.25
N ILE A 619 4.08 -2.61 14.57
CA ILE A 619 3.82 -1.39 15.34
C ILE A 619 4.92 -0.35 15.13
N ASP A 620 4.52 0.91 15.00
CA ASP A 620 5.44 2.03 14.82
C ASP A 620 6.17 2.36 16.13
N ASP A 621 5.43 2.51 17.22
CA ASP A 621 5.97 2.76 18.57
C ASP A 621 5.26 1.87 19.59
N PRO A 622 5.97 0.88 20.19
CA PRO A 622 5.40 -0.03 21.19
C PRO A 622 4.89 0.63 22.46
N VAL A 623 5.50 1.75 22.88
CA VAL A 623 5.15 2.48 24.11
C VAL A 623 3.69 2.94 24.12
N ILE A 624 3.12 3.18 22.92
CA ILE A 624 1.71 3.60 22.79
C ILE A 624 0.74 2.57 23.38
N LEU A 625 1.06 1.28 23.33
CA LEU A 625 0.18 0.25 23.89
C LEU A 625 0.08 0.30 25.41
N ASP A 626 1.17 0.71 26.08
CA ASP A 626 1.17 0.93 27.52
C ASP A 626 0.35 2.19 27.89
N GLU A 627 0.43 3.24 27.07
CA GLU A 627 -0.40 4.45 27.19
C GLU A 627 -1.89 4.11 27.07
N ILE A 628 -2.25 3.33 26.05
CA ILE A 628 -3.64 2.85 25.82
C ILE A 628 -4.09 1.97 26.99
N GLY A 629 -3.26 1.03 27.43
CA GLY A 629 -3.58 0.17 28.59
C GLY A 629 -3.85 0.99 29.86
N SER A 630 -3.05 2.03 30.10
CA SER A 630 -3.25 2.95 31.22
C SER A 630 -4.55 3.74 31.11
N ALA A 631 -4.88 4.25 29.93
CA ALA A 631 -6.13 4.97 29.67
C ALA A 631 -7.37 4.07 29.86
N LEU A 632 -7.29 2.82 29.40
CA LEU A 632 -8.35 1.82 29.59
C LEU A 632 -8.55 1.45 31.08
N LYS A 633 -7.47 1.22 31.81
CA LYS A 633 -7.53 0.97 33.27
C LYS A 633 -8.17 2.13 34.03
N GLY A 634 -7.89 3.37 33.62
CA GLY A 634 -8.56 4.56 34.17
C GLY A 634 -10.07 4.60 33.97
N LYS A 635 -10.60 3.81 33.04
CA LYS A 635 -12.03 3.63 32.77
C LYS A 635 -12.59 2.29 33.26
N GLY A 636 -11.80 1.51 33.99
CA GLY A 636 -12.22 0.20 34.53
C GLY A 636 -12.23 -0.93 33.50
N LEU A 637 -11.48 -0.79 32.39
CA LEU A 637 -11.31 -1.78 31.34
C LEU A 637 -9.90 -2.38 31.35
N GLY A 638 -9.75 -3.56 30.70
CA GLY A 638 -8.49 -4.29 30.68
C GLY A 638 -8.26 -5.13 31.94
N ALA A 639 -7.40 -6.14 31.84
CA ALA A 639 -7.04 -6.97 32.98
C ALA A 639 -6.41 -6.14 34.10
N SER A 640 -6.83 -6.38 35.32
CA SER A 640 -6.26 -5.84 36.57
C SER A 640 -4.81 -6.30 36.75
#